data_d1edbb5e278b82b3352f70bc7945f758
#
_entry.id   d1edbb5e278b82b3352f70bc7945f758
#
_cell.length_a   1.000
_cell.length_b   1.000
_cell.length_c   1.000
_cell.angle_alpha   90.00
_cell.angle_beta   90.00
_cell.angle_gamma   90.00
#
_symmetry.space_group_name_H-M   'P 1'
#
loop_
_entity.id
_entity.type
_entity.pdbx_description
1 polymer ?
#
loop_
_entity_poly.entity_id
_entity_poly.type
_entity_poly.pdbx_seq_one_letter_code
_entity_poly.pdbx_strand_id
1 'polypeptide(L)'
;FQEKSVPEILQALLKEHRVLDYEQRIYHEHLPREYCVQAGDSDHYLHDRLAFEEGLVYYFRFDEHRHTLVCSDRLYVQERIVGGPVLFSAQPEGDNPQPVLHSFRYSENVRTARQTQRDYSFKRPTYDQEHHLAGEALEHQGSSYERYDYPGRYKRSGAGRPFTESRLRGHRRDARVASVSGDDPRLIPGHAFALEGHPRADFNAWWRPVRVVHRGTQYAGQEEESADAPLGVSYDLRAELVPEDVEWRPAPLPRPRIDGPQIATVVGPAGEEIHCDEWGRVKVQFPWDREGRHDEFSTCWIRVAQNWAGADWGHMAIPRIGQEVIVDYLDGDCDQPIVTGRTYRATNRPPYALPDHKILSTIKSKEYKGSRANELRIDDTTAQISAALMSDHGASALHLGYLTHPRPEGGKPRGEGFELRTDEHGAVRAAKGLLLSTEEQLRAGAGHLDRGVVVQVLEAALELARELGDYAGEHQGVGHDAAPQQTLQEAVRDLGHGANDESGKSNGGKPAIALSGPAGIAAATPASLTLAAGEHVDSVARQNQQVTAGQKVVINAGSDIGLFAQGGELRQITHQGPMLLQAQKNDIRLEAEQSVEVSASQQHVLVTAKEHITLMCGGAYLTLKGGNIELGMPGNFVVKAAKHSHVG
;
A
#
# COMPACT_ATOMS: atom_id res chain seq x y z
N PHE A 1 -18.97 -24.35 -5.92
CA PHE A 1 -18.07 -25.37 -5.35
C PHE A 1 -16.68 -24.77 -5.17
N GLN A 2 -16.00 -25.10 -4.05
CA GLN A 2 -14.66 -24.63 -3.73
C GLN A 2 -13.79 -25.81 -3.32
N GLU A 3 -12.53 -25.82 -3.81
CA GLU A 3 -11.53 -26.86 -3.51
C GLU A 3 -12.07 -28.29 -3.68
N LYS A 4 -12.83 -28.53 -4.78
CA LYS A 4 -13.41 -29.82 -5.14
C LYS A 4 -12.92 -30.28 -6.49
N SER A 5 -12.65 -31.56 -6.62
CA SER A 5 -12.42 -32.20 -7.92
C SER A 5 -13.73 -32.38 -8.70
N VAL A 6 -13.66 -32.47 -10.01
CA VAL A 6 -14.87 -32.66 -10.82
C VAL A 6 -15.63 -33.93 -10.45
N PRO A 7 -14.99 -35.11 -10.25
CA PRO A 7 -15.72 -36.29 -9.76
C PRO A 7 -16.50 -36.05 -8.46
N GLU A 8 -15.95 -35.28 -7.51
CA GLU A 8 -16.66 -34.93 -6.26
C GLU A 8 -17.84 -33.97 -6.53
N ILE A 9 -17.71 -33.02 -7.48
CA ILE A 9 -18.81 -32.12 -7.86
C ILE A 9 -19.93 -32.92 -8.51
N LEU A 10 -19.60 -33.80 -9.47
CA LEU A 10 -20.59 -34.65 -10.15
C LEU A 10 -21.33 -35.55 -9.14
N GLN A 11 -20.61 -36.12 -8.18
CA GLN A 11 -21.21 -36.91 -7.11
C GLN A 11 -22.17 -36.08 -6.25
N ALA A 12 -21.82 -34.81 -5.96
CA ALA A 12 -22.69 -33.93 -5.18
C ALA A 12 -24.01 -33.67 -5.93
N LEU A 13 -23.92 -33.32 -7.23
CA LEU A 13 -25.09 -33.10 -8.09
C LEU A 13 -25.99 -34.35 -8.18
N LEU A 14 -25.41 -35.54 -8.41
CA LEU A 14 -26.17 -36.79 -8.46
C LEU A 14 -26.92 -37.07 -7.16
N LYS A 15 -26.26 -36.86 -6.00
CA LYS A 15 -26.86 -37.04 -4.69
C LYS A 15 -28.01 -36.06 -4.42
N GLU A 16 -27.84 -34.80 -4.82
CA GLU A 16 -28.89 -33.77 -4.72
C GLU A 16 -30.16 -34.18 -5.45
N HIS A 17 -30.01 -34.72 -6.68
CA HIS A 17 -31.12 -35.23 -7.49
C HIS A 17 -31.56 -36.66 -7.12
N ARG A 18 -31.05 -37.23 -6.04
CA ARG A 18 -31.35 -38.58 -5.59
C ARG A 18 -31.08 -39.67 -6.62
N VAL A 19 -30.12 -39.44 -7.51
CA VAL A 19 -29.59 -40.47 -8.38
C VAL A 19 -28.62 -41.32 -7.56
N LEU A 20 -29.10 -42.45 -7.05
CA LEU A 20 -28.35 -43.29 -6.11
C LEU A 20 -27.63 -44.46 -6.82
N ASP A 21 -28.20 -44.92 -7.95
CA ASP A 21 -27.62 -46.02 -8.74
C ASP A 21 -26.59 -45.46 -9.74
N TYR A 22 -25.42 -45.12 -9.23
CA TYR A 22 -24.29 -44.66 -10.06
C TYR A 22 -22.97 -45.29 -9.62
N GLU A 23 -22.05 -45.36 -10.55
CA GLU A 23 -20.70 -45.89 -10.39
C GLU A 23 -19.68 -44.92 -11.01
N GLN A 24 -18.65 -44.56 -10.25
CA GLN A 24 -17.53 -43.75 -10.76
C GLN A 24 -16.30 -44.65 -10.91
N ARG A 25 -15.85 -44.85 -12.15
CA ARG A 25 -14.63 -45.61 -12.50
C ARG A 25 -13.56 -44.64 -12.92
N ILE A 26 -12.87 -44.07 -11.94
CA ILE A 26 -11.83 -43.05 -12.13
C ILE A 26 -10.46 -43.72 -12.04
N TYR A 27 -9.64 -43.58 -13.06
CA TYR A 27 -8.32 -44.19 -13.20
C TYR A 27 -7.19 -43.18 -13.09
N HIS A 28 -7.46 -41.87 -13.25
CA HIS A 28 -6.48 -40.81 -13.15
C HIS A 28 -6.85 -39.84 -12.03
N GLU A 29 -5.86 -39.10 -11.55
CA GLU A 29 -6.08 -38.05 -10.57
C GLU A 29 -6.72 -36.82 -11.23
N HIS A 30 -7.84 -36.35 -10.68
CA HIS A 30 -8.50 -35.10 -11.03
C HIS A 30 -8.24 -34.09 -9.93
N LEU A 31 -7.44 -33.05 -10.22
CA LEU A 31 -7.04 -32.06 -9.24
C LEU A 31 -8.22 -31.19 -8.78
N PRO A 32 -8.31 -30.88 -7.47
CA PRO A 32 -9.34 -29.98 -6.97
C PRO A 32 -9.26 -28.60 -7.63
N ARG A 33 -10.41 -28.05 -8.02
CA ARG A 33 -10.57 -26.71 -8.55
C ARG A 33 -10.74 -25.72 -7.41
N GLU A 34 -10.01 -24.60 -7.47
CA GLU A 34 -10.09 -23.53 -6.47
C GLU A 34 -11.52 -22.97 -6.36
N TYR A 35 -12.18 -22.81 -7.51
CA TYR A 35 -13.54 -22.27 -7.60
C TYR A 35 -14.25 -22.79 -8.86
N CYS A 36 -15.49 -23.16 -8.72
CA CYS A 36 -16.34 -23.64 -9.82
C CYS A 36 -17.77 -23.16 -9.59
N VAL A 37 -18.28 -22.35 -10.52
CA VAL A 37 -19.56 -21.66 -10.41
C VAL A 37 -20.55 -22.20 -11.43
N GLN A 38 -21.78 -22.41 -10.99
CA GLN A 38 -22.94 -22.65 -11.84
C GLN A 38 -23.58 -21.30 -12.18
N ALA A 39 -23.19 -20.74 -13.31
CA ALA A 39 -23.63 -19.40 -13.72
C ALA A 39 -24.76 -19.48 -14.76
N GLY A 40 -26.00 -19.74 -14.29
CA GLY A 40 -27.15 -19.87 -15.16
C GLY A 40 -27.28 -21.21 -15.90
N ASP A 41 -26.42 -22.18 -15.61
CA ASP A 41 -26.50 -23.55 -16.09
C ASP A 41 -27.65 -24.30 -15.39
N SER A 42 -28.31 -25.25 -16.08
CA SER A 42 -29.02 -26.30 -15.39
C SER A 42 -28.04 -27.29 -14.75
N ASP A 43 -28.46 -28.05 -13.74
CA ASP A 43 -27.59 -29.01 -13.06
C ASP A 43 -27.07 -30.08 -14.03
N HIS A 44 -27.93 -30.53 -14.95
CA HIS A 44 -27.54 -31.45 -16.02
C HIS A 44 -26.49 -30.83 -16.96
N TYR A 45 -26.65 -29.56 -17.34
CA TYR A 45 -25.67 -28.90 -18.19
C TYR A 45 -24.32 -28.68 -17.47
N LEU A 46 -24.37 -28.30 -16.20
CA LEU A 46 -23.17 -28.18 -15.36
C LEU A 46 -22.45 -29.52 -15.24
N HIS A 47 -23.22 -30.61 -14.97
CA HIS A 47 -22.68 -31.96 -14.90
C HIS A 47 -21.93 -32.33 -16.19
N ASP A 48 -22.58 -32.19 -17.35
CA ASP A 48 -22.01 -32.55 -18.63
C ASP A 48 -20.83 -31.65 -19.00
N ARG A 49 -20.93 -30.34 -18.75
CA ARG A 49 -19.87 -29.40 -19.04
C ARG A 49 -18.60 -29.72 -18.27
N LEU A 50 -18.71 -30.00 -16.97
CA LEU A 50 -17.56 -30.35 -16.14
C LEU A 50 -17.00 -31.74 -16.48
N ALA A 51 -17.88 -32.71 -16.70
CA ALA A 51 -17.47 -34.05 -17.11
C ALA A 51 -16.68 -34.03 -18.41
N PHE A 52 -17.21 -33.36 -19.45
CA PHE A 52 -16.59 -33.34 -20.79
C PHE A 52 -15.30 -32.50 -20.80
N GLU A 53 -15.22 -31.47 -19.98
CA GLU A 53 -14.00 -30.67 -19.86
C GLU A 53 -12.84 -31.47 -19.25
N GLU A 54 -13.13 -32.30 -18.26
CA GLU A 54 -12.16 -33.21 -17.63
C GLU A 54 -11.94 -34.50 -18.44
N GLY A 55 -12.71 -34.72 -19.50
CA GLY A 55 -12.61 -35.91 -20.31
C GLY A 55 -13.33 -37.11 -19.71
N LEU A 56 -14.28 -36.88 -18.82
CA LEU A 56 -15.15 -37.93 -18.31
C LEU A 56 -16.24 -38.28 -19.34
N VAL A 57 -16.53 -39.56 -19.47
CA VAL A 57 -17.63 -40.08 -20.23
C VAL A 57 -18.59 -40.80 -19.31
N TYR A 58 -19.85 -40.81 -19.67
CA TYR A 58 -20.83 -41.63 -18.96
C TYR A 58 -21.73 -42.37 -19.88
N TYR A 59 -22.25 -43.51 -19.41
CA TYR A 59 -23.22 -44.35 -20.08
C TYR A 59 -24.09 -45.05 -19.03
N PHE A 60 -25.16 -45.71 -19.49
CA PHE A 60 -26.07 -46.45 -18.61
C PHE A 60 -25.88 -47.97 -18.84
N ARG A 61 -25.73 -48.69 -17.73
CA ARG A 61 -25.80 -50.15 -17.71
C ARG A 61 -27.17 -50.55 -17.20
N PHE A 62 -27.80 -51.46 -17.91
CA PHE A 62 -29.14 -51.95 -17.61
C PHE A 62 -29.06 -53.41 -17.16
N ASP A 63 -29.80 -53.74 -16.14
CA ASP A 63 -30.11 -55.13 -15.75
C ASP A 63 -31.64 -55.30 -15.59
N GLU A 64 -32.11 -56.50 -15.20
CA GLU A 64 -33.53 -56.80 -15.11
C GLU A 64 -34.31 -55.92 -14.11
N HIS A 65 -33.62 -55.27 -13.16
CA HIS A 65 -34.27 -54.56 -12.06
C HIS A 65 -33.90 -53.09 -11.96
N ARG A 66 -32.82 -52.66 -12.57
CA ARG A 66 -32.28 -51.30 -12.44
C ARG A 66 -31.44 -50.88 -13.64
N HIS A 67 -31.18 -49.59 -13.69
CA HIS A 67 -30.16 -49.00 -14.54
C HIS A 67 -29.16 -48.27 -13.67
N THR A 68 -27.88 -48.38 -13.99
CA THR A 68 -26.78 -47.75 -13.28
C THR A 68 -26.08 -46.77 -14.22
N LEU A 69 -25.95 -45.53 -13.76
CA LEU A 69 -25.12 -44.51 -14.43
C LEU A 69 -23.65 -44.83 -14.15
N VAL A 70 -22.86 -45.14 -15.18
CA VAL A 70 -21.42 -45.38 -15.07
C VAL A 70 -20.69 -44.19 -15.65
N CYS A 71 -19.90 -43.50 -14.83
CA CYS A 71 -19.03 -42.40 -15.21
C CYS A 71 -17.57 -42.84 -15.17
N SER A 72 -16.79 -42.59 -16.23
CA SER A 72 -15.39 -43.01 -16.31
C SER A 72 -14.54 -42.01 -17.09
N ASP A 73 -13.27 -41.94 -16.73
CA ASP A 73 -12.25 -41.17 -17.45
C ASP A 73 -11.48 -42.03 -18.47
N ARG A 74 -11.87 -43.32 -18.64
CA ARG A 74 -11.29 -44.23 -19.62
C ARG A 74 -12.36 -45.10 -20.27
N LEU A 75 -12.63 -44.86 -21.56
CA LEU A 75 -13.66 -45.58 -22.27
C LEU A 75 -13.17 -46.97 -22.75
N TYR A 76 -11.95 -47.08 -23.25
CA TYR A 76 -11.48 -48.31 -23.91
C TYR A 76 -11.30 -49.51 -22.91
N VAL A 77 -11.24 -49.28 -21.62
CA VAL A 77 -11.16 -50.32 -20.60
C VAL A 77 -12.51 -50.86 -20.16
N GLN A 78 -13.61 -50.31 -20.69
CA GLN A 78 -14.95 -50.75 -20.35
C GLN A 78 -15.27 -52.14 -20.92
N GLU A 79 -16.35 -52.72 -20.45
CA GLU A 79 -16.74 -54.10 -20.74
C GLU A 79 -17.04 -54.35 -22.24
N ARG A 80 -17.17 -55.63 -22.61
CA ARG A 80 -17.61 -56.10 -23.89
C ARG A 80 -19.00 -56.66 -23.79
N ILE A 81 -19.78 -56.57 -24.89
CA ILE A 81 -21.12 -57.19 -24.92
C ILE A 81 -21.03 -58.73 -24.78
N VAL A 82 -22.06 -59.31 -24.19
CA VAL A 82 -22.21 -60.74 -24.04
C VAL A 82 -22.94 -61.34 -25.23
N GLY A 83 -22.70 -62.60 -25.56
CA GLY A 83 -23.46 -63.34 -26.56
C GLY A 83 -22.80 -63.44 -27.96
N GLY A 84 -21.46 -63.25 -28.01
CA GLY A 84 -20.69 -63.44 -29.25
C GLY A 84 -20.66 -62.24 -30.19
N PRO A 85 -20.10 -62.37 -31.40
CA PRO A 85 -19.94 -61.29 -32.36
C PRO A 85 -21.27 -60.75 -32.86
N VAL A 86 -21.27 -59.48 -33.31
CA VAL A 86 -22.37 -58.84 -34.05
C VAL A 86 -22.18 -59.15 -35.53
N LEU A 87 -23.22 -59.65 -36.15
CA LEU A 87 -23.15 -60.07 -37.55
C LEU A 87 -23.50 -58.91 -38.49
N PHE A 88 -22.83 -58.83 -39.63
CA PHE A 88 -23.18 -57.91 -40.71
C PHE A 88 -23.82 -58.66 -41.86
N SER A 89 -24.96 -58.18 -42.35
CA SER A 89 -25.59 -58.65 -43.57
C SER A 89 -26.13 -57.50 -44.39
N ALA A 90 -25.67 -57.34 -45.63
CA ALA A 90 -26.14 -56.26 -46.53
C ALA A 90 -27.49 -56.54 -47.19
N GLN A 91 -28.09 -57.69 -46.94
CA GLN A 91 -29.38 -58.08 -47.45
C GLN A 91 -30.47 -57.90 -46.39
N PRO A 92 -31.18 -56.77 -46.35
CA PRO A 92 -32.17 -56.52 -45.34
C PRO A 92 -33.51 -57.27 -45.52
N GLU A 93 -33.72 -57.86 -46.66
CA GLU A 93 -34.98 -58.55 -47.03
C GLU A 93 -34.89 -60.08 -46.89
N GLY A 94 -33.83 -60.64 -46.34
CA GLY A 94 -33.70 -62.04 -46.04
C GLY A 94 -34.24 -62.36 -44.64
N ASP A 95 -34.84 -63.55 -44.51
CA ASP A 95 -35.26 -64.14 -43.23
C ASP A 95 -34.01 -64.47 -42.40
N ASN A 96 -33.36 -63.50 -41.78
CA ASN A 96 -32.22 -63.68 -40.96
C ASN A 96 -32.67 -64.16 -39.55
N PRO A 97 -32.32 -65.38 -39.11
CA PRO A 97 -32.75 -65.89 -37.85
C PRO A 97 -32.04 -65.24 -36.66
N GLN A 98 -31.07 -64.38 -36.92
CA GLN A 98 -30.26 -63.69 -35.89
C GLN A 98 -30.24 -62.20 -36.18
N PRO A 99 -30.18 -61.34 -35.15
CA PRO A 99 -30.00 -59.92 -35.27
C PRO A 99 -28.71 -59.55 -36.05
N VAL A 100 -28.81 -58.54 -36.96
CA VAL A 100 -27.68 -58.15 -37.83
C VAL A 100 -27.58 -56.62 -37.94
N LEU A 101 -26.40 -56.14 -38.26
CA LEU A 101 -26.19 -54.83 -38.82
C LEU A 101 -26.33 -54.91 -40.37
N HIS A 102 -27.22 -54.17 -40.95
CA HIS A 102 -27.46 -54.18 -42.39
C HIS A 102 -26.86 -52.99 -43.12
N SER A 103 -26.41 -51.97 -42.39
CA SER A 103 -25.72 -50.80 -42.95
C SER A 103 -24.48 -50.48 -42.10
N PHE A 104 -23.37 -50.23 -42.81
CA PHE A 104 -22.12 -49.82 -42.21
C PHE A 104 -21.45 -48.78 -43.10
N ARG A 105 -21.35 -47.54 -42.60
CA ARG A 105 -20.70 -46.43 -43.26
C ARG A 105 -19.52 -45.96 -42.44
N TYR A 106 -18.31 -46.14 -42.92
CA TYR A 106 -17.11 -45.66 -42.28
C TYR A 106 -16.64 -44.34 -42.89
N SER A 107 -16.21 -43.42 -42.06
CA SER A 107 -15.71 -42.10 -42.43
C SER A 107 -14.41 -41.79 -41.68
N GLU A 108 -13.46 -41.27 -42.44
CA GLU A 108 -12.26 -40.63 -41.88
C GLU A 108 -12.33 -39.13 -42.16
N ASN A 109 -12.24 -38.34 -41.13
CA ASN A 109 -12.38 -36.88 -41.19
C ASN A 109 -11.08 -36.21 -40.80
N VAL A 110 -10.67 -35.20 -41.54
CA VAL A 110 -9.58 -34.32 -41.16
C VAL A 110 -10.01 -33.53 -39.92
N ARG A 111 -9.22 -33.65 -38.85
CA ARG A 111 -9.47 -33.01 -37.55
C ARG A 111 -8.19 -32.41 -37.03
N THR A 112 -8.25 -31.66 -35.91
CA THR A 112 -7.09 -31.15 -35.20
C THR A 112 -6.03 -32.23 -35.02
N ALA A 113 -4.83 -32.02 -35.55
CA ALA A 113 -3.71 -32.97 -35.44
C ALA A 113 -2.86 -32.68 -34.20
N ARG A 114 -2.77 -31.42 -33.81
CA ARG A 114 -2.02 -30.96 -32.61
C ARG A 114 -2.88 -30.00 -31.82
N GLN A 115 -2.92 -30.20 -30.52
CA GLN A 115 -3.51 -29.27 -29.56
C GLN A 115 -2.42 -28.63 -28.74
N THR A 116 -2.38 -27.32 -28.70
CA THR A 116 -1.54 -26.53 -27.80
C THR A 116 -2.44 -25.69 -26.89
N GLN A 117 -2.18 -25.74 -25.59
CA GLN A 117 -2.90 -24.94 -24.61
C GLN A 117 -1.91 -24.22 -23.72
N ARG A 118 -2.16 -22.96 -23.44
CA ARG A 118 -1.38 -22.15 -22.53
C ARG A 118 -2.26 -21.53 -21.48
N ASP A 119 -1.74 -21.42 -20.24
CA ASP A 119 -2.46 -20.77 -19.15
C ASP A 119 -1.52 -19.82 -18.39
N TYR A 120 -2.08 -19.04 -17.47
CA TYR A 120 -1.38 -18.06 -16.66
C TYR A 120 -1.67 -18.26 -15.18
N SER A 121 -0.61 -18.21 -14.36
CA SER A 121 -0.74 -18.19 -12.91
C SER A 121 -0.05 -16.98 -12.32
N PHE A 122 -0.80 -16.12 -11.61
CA PHE A 122 -0.22 -14.96 -10.93
C PHE A 122 0.77 -15.36 -9.81
N LYS A 123 0.67 -16.58 -9.29
CA LYS A 123 1.60 -17.11 -8.28
C LYS A 123 2.97 -17.48 -8.88
N ARG A 124 3.02 -17.73 -10.19
CA ARG A 124 4.24 -18.05 -10.95
C ARG A 124 4.20 -17.37 -12.31
N PRO A 125 4.26 -16.03 -12.37
CA PRO A 125 3.96 -15.27 -13.59
C PRO A 125 4.98 -15.48 -14.72
N THR A 126 6.20 -15.89 -14.39
CA THR A 126 7.27 -16.16 -15.37
C THR A 126 7.36 -17.62 -15.79
N TYR A 127 6.56 -18.51 -15.17
CA TYR A 127 6.54 -19.91 -15.53
C TYR A 127 5.69 -20.14 -16.76
N ASP A 128 6.28 -20.75 -17.78
CA ASP A 128 5.56 -21.11 -18.99
C ASP A 128 4.66 -22.32 -18.73
N GLN A 129 3.36 -22.08 -18.71
CA GLN A 129 2.35 -23.12 -18.55
C GLN A 129 1.80 -23.54 -19.91
N GLU A 130 2.64 -23.89 -20.86
CA GLU A 130 2.24 -24.40 -22.16
C GLU A 130 2.35 -25.93 -22.22
N HIS A 131 1.32 -26.56 -22.72
CA HIS A 131 1.25 -28.00 -22.98
C HIS A 131 0.78 -28.23 -24.41
N HIS A 132 1.47 -29.12 -25.12
CA HIS A 132 1.13 -29.51 -26.47
C HIS A 132 1.14 -31.04 -26.63
N LEU A 133 0.21 -31.56 -27.42
CA LEU A 133 0.09 -32.97 -27.76
C LEU A 133 -0.27 -33.13 -29.22
N ALA A 134 0.29 -34.15 -29.86
CA ALA A 134 -0.09 -34.58 -31.20
C ALA A 134 -1.07 -35.76 -31.11
N GLY A 135 -2.02 -35.81 -32.02
CA GLY A 135 -2.96 -36.92 -32.15
C GLY A 135 -2.29 -38.19 -32.67
N GLU A 136 -2.89 -39.30 -32.35
CA GLU A 136 -2.54 -40.60 -32.89
C GLU A 136 -3.26 -40.83 -34.24
N ALA A 137 -2.82 -41.81 -35.02
CA ALA A 137 -3.44 -42.20 -36.30
C ALA A 137 -3.68 -41.01 -37.27
N LEU A 138 -2.58 -40.41 -37.73
CA LEU A 138 -2.59 -39.24 -38.64
C LEU A 138 -2.29 -39.59 -40.08
N GLU A 139 -2.37 -40.88 -40.48
CA GLU A 139 -1.98 -41.39 -41.81
C GLU A 139 -2.82 -40.78 -42.93
N HIS A 140 -4.08 -40.41 -42.63
CA HIS A 140 -5.04 -39.85 -43.58
C HIS A 140 -4.98 -38.31 -43.64
N GLN A 141 -4.14 -37.64 -42.88
CA GLN A 141 -4.09 -36.17 -42.81
C GLN A 141 -2.69 -35.64 -42.49
N GLY A 142 -2.46 -34.34 -42.74
CA GLY A 142 -1.22 -33.67 -42.32
C GLY A 142 -1.13 -33.51 -40.81
N SER A 143 0.07 -33.61 -40.29
CA SER A 143 0.39 -33.42 -38.85
C SER A 143 0.45 -31.96 -38.40
N SER A 144 0.34 -31.02 -39.35
CA SER A 144 0.48 -29.56 -39.11
C SER A 144 -0.80 -28.85 -38.68
N TYR A 145 -1.95 -29.53 -38.71
CA TYR A 145 -3.23 -28.92 -38.30
C TYR A 145 -3.25 -28.71 -36.78
N GLU A 146 -2.75 -27.54 -36.37
CA GLU A 146 -2.69 -27.15 -34.95
C GLU A 146 -3.91 -26.33 -34.56
N ARG A 147 -4.37 -26.55 -33.34
CA ARG A 147 -5.27 -25.66 -32.59
C ARG A 147 -4.57 -25.15 -31.36
N TYR A 148 -4.55 -23.83 -31.20
CA TYR A 148 -4.03 -23.13 -30.02
C TYR A 148 -5.19 -22.55 -29.22
N ASP A 149 -5.22 -22.84 -27.91
CA ASP A 149 -6.23 -22.32 -27.00
C ASP A 149 -5.56 -21.56 -25.84
N TYR A 150 -5.97 -20.30 -25.61
CA TYR A 150 -5.63 -19.48 -24.45
C TYR A 150 -6.89 -18.75 -23.96
N PRO A 151 -7.16 -18.72 -22.66
CA PRO A 151 -6.53 -19.50 -21.58
C PRO A 151 -6.89 -20.98 -21.63
N GLY A 152 -5.94 -21.83 -21.21
CA GLY A 152 -6.13 -23.28 -21.11
C GLY A 152 -7.08 -23.68 -20.00
N ARG A 153 -7.25 -22.84 -18.98
CA ARG A 153 -8.16 -22.95 -17.83
C ARG A 153 -7.85 -24.07 -16.85
N TYR A 154 -6.60 -24.48 -16.81
CA TYR A 154 -6.15 -25.49 -15.85
C TYR A 154 -5.40 -24.91 -14.63
N LYS A 155 -5.06 -23.62 -14.63
CA LYS A 155 -4.42 -22.88 -13.53
C LYS A 155 -3.19 -23.54 -12.88
N ARG A 156 -3.20 -24.85 -12.73
CA ARG A 156 -2.11 -25.68 -12.16
C ARG A 156 -1.45 -26.49 -13.28
N SER A 157 -0.14 -26.39 -13.39
CA SER A 157 0.62 -27.09 -14.45
C SER A 157 0.36 -28.61 -14.49
N GLY A 158 0.17 -29.26 -13.35
CA GLY A 158 -0.15 -30.69 -13.27
C GLY A 158 -1.45 -31.08 -14.00
N ALA A 159 -2.43 -30.18 -14.10
CA ALA A 159 -3.66 -30.41 -14.83
C ALA A 159 -3.54 -30.12 -16.34
N GLY A 160 -2.50 -29.41 -16.76
CA GLY A 160 -2.37 -28.92 -18.13
C GLY A 160 -2.30 -30.02 -19.18
N ARG A 161 -1.48 -31.04 -18.98
CA ARG A 161 -1.37 -32.17 -19.91
C ARG A 161 -2.66 -32.99 -20.01
N PRO A 162 -3.31 -33.43 -18.93
CA PRO A 162 -4.61 -34.11 -19.00
C PRO A 162 -5.69 -33.29 -19.71
N PHE A 163 -5.75 -31.99 -19.45
CA PHE A 163 -6.68 -31.08 -20.13
C PHE A 163 -6.42 -30.99 -21.64
N THR A 164 -5.14 -30.86 -22.04
CA THR A 164 -4.75 -30.80 -23.44
C THR A 164 -5.08 -32.11 -24.15
N GLU A 165 -4.87 -33.25 -23.49
CA GLU A 165 -5.19 -34.56 -24.01
C GLU A 165 -6.70 -34.75 -24.18
N SER A 166 -7.49 -34.45 -23.17
CA SER A 166 -8.96 -34.51 -23.25
C SER A 166 -9.50 -33.60 -24.34
N ARG A 167 -8.96 -32.41 -24.49
CA ARG A 167 -9.35 -31.44 -25.53
C ARG A 167 -9.04 -31.96 -26.93
N LEU A 168 -7.82 -32.48 -27.13
CA LEU A 168 -7.41 -33.07 -28.41
C LEU A 168 -8.30 -34.25 -28.80
N ARG A 169 -8.54 -35.17 -27.87
CA ARG A 169 -9.42 -36.33 -28.09
C ARG A 169 -10.85 -35.89 -28.40
N GLY A 170 -11.37 -34.91 -27.70
CA GLY A 170 -12.70 -34.33 -27.99
C GLY A 170 -12.79 -33.71 -29.38
N HIS A 171 -11.74 -33.03 -29.85
CA HIS A 171 -11.69 -32.49 -31.23
C HIS A 171 -11.52 -33.57 -32.28
N ARG A 172 -11.02 -34.73 -31.92
CA ARG A 172 -10.83 -35.89 -32.82
C ARG A 172 -11.88 -36.98 -32.62
N ARG A 173 -12.94 -36.73 -31.83
CA ARG A 173 -13.99 -37.72 -31.50
C ARG A 173 -14.63 -38.42 -32.71
N ASP A 174 -14.66 -37.75 -33.85
CA ASP A 174 -15.22 -38.22 -35.10
C ASP A 174 -14.17 -38.32 -36.24
N ALA A 175 -12.87 -38.36 -35.87
CA ALA A 175 -11.80 -38.51 -36.87
C ALA A 175 -11.89 -39.84 -37.60
N ARG A 176 -12.23 -40.92 -36.88
CA ARG A 176 -12.50 -42.25 -37.41
C ARG A 176 -13.82 -42.76 -36.83
N VAL A 177 -14.89 -42.76 -37.55
CA VAL A 177 -16.22 -43.09 -37.08
C VAL A 177 -16.97 -43.95 -38.07
N ALA A 178 -17.68 -44.97 -37.60
CA ALA A 178 -18.64 -45.73 -38.36
C ALA A 178 -20.06 -45.42 -37.89
N SER A 179 -20.96 -45.19 -38.85
CA SER A 179 -22.41 -45.11 -38.62
C SER A 179 -23.04 -46.39 -39.08
N VAL A 180 -23.80 -47.04 -38.20
CA VAL A 180 -24.42 -48.34 -38.48
C VAL A 180 -25.94 -48.30 -38.25
N SER A 181 -26.65 -49.16 -38.95
CA SER A 181 -28.06 -49.46 -38.70
C SER A 181 -28.29 -50.97 -38.71
N GLY A 182 -29.23 -51.41 -37.87
CA GLY A 182 -29.55 -52.83 -37.72
C GLY A 182 -30.62 -53.07 -36.68
N ASP A 183 -30.68 -54.30 -36.21
CA ASP A 183 -31.66 -54.78 -35.24
C ASP A 183 -31.07 -55.56 -34.06
N ASP A 184 -29.75 -55.45 -33.83
CA ASP A 184 -29.11 -56.12 -32.71
C ASP A 184 -29.27 -55.30 -31.39
N PRO A 185 -30.15 -55.71 -30.46
CA PRO A 185 -30.46 -54.93 -29.27
C PRO A 185 -29.34 -54.94 -28.21
N ARG A 186 -28.27 -55.75 -28.40
CA ARG A 186 -27.16 -55.87 -27.47
C ARG A 186 -26.18 -54.69 -27.48
N LEU A 187 -26.25 -53.83 -28.53
CA LEU A 187 -25.36 -52.67 -28.64
C LEU A 187 -25.67 -51.66 -27.56
N ILE A 188 -24.71 -51.42 -26.71
CA ILE A 188 -24.80 -50.50 -25.57
C ILE A 188 -23.63 -49.52 -25.67
N PRO A 189 -23.83 -48.20 -25.49
CA PRO A 189 -22.73 -47.25 -25.45
C PRO A 189 -21.66 -47.67 -24.45
N GLY A 190 -20.39 -47.54 -24.80
CA GLY A 190 -19.27 -47.90 -23.94
C GLY A 190 -18.84 -49.39 -24.01
N HIS A 191 -19.68 -50.34 -24.45
CA HIS A 191 -19.36 -51.74 -24.52
C HIS A 191 -18.85 -52.14 -25.89
N ALA A 192 -17.65 -52.73 -25.97
CA ALA A 192 -17.08 -53.15 -27.26
C ALA A 192 -17.72 -54.45 -27.75
N PHE A 193 -17.74 -54.64 -29.07
CA PHE A 193 -18.19 -55.84 -29.75
C PHE A 193 -17.28 -56.16 -30.94
N ALA A 194 -17.17 -57.46 -31.27
CA ALA A 194 -16.55 -57.88 -32.51
C ALA A 194 -17.58 -57.88 -33.66
N LEU A 195 -17.26 -57.26 -34.81
CA LEU A 195 -18.06 -57.33 -36.02
C LEU A 195 -17.56 -58.47 -36.89
N GLU A 196 -18.48 -59.26 -37.42
CA GLU A 196 -18.18 -60.35 -38.36
C GLU A 196 -19.11 -60.31 -39.54
N GLY A 197 -18.69 -60.90 -40.69
CA GLY A 197 -19.50 -61.00 -41.90
C GLY A 197 -19.42 -59.82 -42.86
N HIS A 198 -18.65 -58.77 -42.53
CA HIS A 198 -18.52 -57.63 -43.42
C HIS A 198 -17.62 -57.96 -44.65
N PRO A 199 -17.99 -57.53 -45.89
CA PRO A 199 -17.21 -57.85 -47.10
C PRO A 199 -15.78 -57.29 -47.08
N ARG A 200 -15.55 -56.16 -46.43
CA ARG A 200 -14.22 -55.62 -46.18
C ARG A 200 -13.64 -56.27 -44.89
N ALA A 201 -12.57 -56.99 -45.08
CA ALA A 201 -11.97 -57.75 -43.98
C ALA A 201 -11.46 -56.88 -42.83
N ASP A 202 -11.01 -55.66 -43.13
CA ASP A 202 -10.52 -54.69 -42.15
C ASP A 202 -11.61 -54.14 -41.23
N PHE A 203 -12.89 -54.25 -41.63
CA PHE A 203 -14.01 -53.88 -40.78
C PHE A 203 -14.49 -55.01 -39.87
N ASN A 204 -14.12 -56.24 -40.12
CA ASN A 204 -14.33 -57.35 -39.20
C ASN A 204 -13.34 -57.23 -38.00
N ALA A 205 -13.57 -56.29 -37.15
CA ALA A 205 -12.73 -55.86 -36.07
C ALA A 205 -13.56 -55.53 -34.80
N TRP A 206 -12.89 -55.12 -33.74
CA TRP A 206 -13.55 -54.67 -32.54
C TRP A 206 -13.97 -53.22 -32.67
N TRP A 207 -15.25 -52.91 -32.36
CA TRP A 207 -15.86 -51.62 -32.42
C TRP A 207 -16.51 -51.30 -31.09
N ARG A 208 -16.58 -49.98 -30.74
CA ARG A 208 -17.23 -49.51 -29.54
C ARG A 208 -18.28 -48.46 -29.88
N PRO A 209 -19.55 -48.67 -29.51
CA PRO A 209 -20.60 -47.67 -29.67
C PRO A 209 -20.36 -46.49 -28.72
N VAL A 210 -20.40 -45.27 -29.28
CA VAL A 210 -20.34 -44.00 -28.52
C VAL A 210 -21.71 -43.31 -28.48
N ARG A 211 -22.61 -43.72 -29.37
CA ARG A 211 -23.99 -43.30 -29.39
C ARG A 211 -24.85 -44.43 -29.95
N VAL A 212 -25.98 -44.67 -29.29
CA VAL A 212 -26.97 -45.65 -29.77
C VAL A 212 -28.35 -45.05 -29.66
N VAL A 213 -29.17 -45.29 -30.67
CA VAL A 213 -30.58 -44.93 -30.73
C VAL A 213 -31.38 -46.19 -31.01
N HIS A 214 -32.11 -46.67 -30.06
CA HIS A 214 -33.05 -47.77 -30.19
C HIS A 214 -34.44 -47.24 -30.48
N ARG A 215 -35.11 -47.82 -31.47
CA ARG A 215 -36.51 -47.55 -31.78
C ARG A 215 -37.27 -48.83 -31.83
N GLY A 216 -38.30 -48.93 -31.02
CA GLY A 216 -39.19 -50.09 -30.96
C GLY A 216 -40.63 -49.65 -31.05
N THR A 217 -41.42 -50.40 -31.78
CA THR A 217 -42.88 -50.24 -31.87
C THR A 217 -43.54 -51.59 -31.66
N GLN A 218 -44.45 -51.67 -30.70
CA GLN A 218 -45.19 -52.87 -30.37
C GLN A 218 -46.70 -52.56 -30.46
N TYR A 219 -47.36 -53.23 -31.38
CA TYR A 219 -48.81 -53.09 -31.60
C TYR A 219 -49.63 -54.24 -31.00
N ALA A 220 -49.01 -55.22 -30.41
CA ALA A 220 -49.61 -56.46 -29.91
C ALA A 220 -50.65 -56.30 -28.75
N GLY A 221 -50.99 -55.09 -28.36
CA GLY A 221 -51.99 -54.84 -27.32
C GLY A 221 -53.19 -54.02 -27.79
N GLN A 222 -53.34 -53.73 -29.05
CA GLN A 222 -54.48 -52.98 -29.59
C GLN A 222 -55.47 -53.91 -30.25
N GLU A 223 -56.72 -53.91 -29.77
CA GLU A 223 -57.82 -54.75 -30.30
C GLU A 223 -58.46 -54.27 -31.62
N GLU A 224 -58.11 -53.10 -32.13
CA GLU A 224 -58.63 -52.57 -33.40
C GLU A 224 -57.62 -52.68 -34.53
N GLU A 225 -57.87 -53.58 -35.42
CA GLU A 225 -57.24 -53.64 -36.75
C GLU A 225 -57.68 -52.45 -37.63
N SER A 226 -56.83 -51.43 -37.67
CA SER A 226 -56.94 -50.41 -38.71
C SER A 226 -56.43 -50.98 -40.03
N ALA A 227 -57.23 -50.85 -41.15
CA ALA A 227 -56.94 -51.47 -42.43
C ALA A 227 -55.63 -51.09 -43.13
N ASP A 228 -54.92 -50.06 -42.62
CA ASP A 228 -53.61 -49.56 -43.06
C ASP A 228 -52.56 -49.48 -42.00
N ALA A 229 -52.75 -50.05 -40.81
CA ALA A 229 -51.73 -50.03 -39.71
C ALA A 229 -50.64 -51.08 -40.02
N PRO A 230 -49.34 -50.75 -39.84
CA PRO A 230 -48.30 -51.76 -39.92
C PRO A 230 -48.47 -52.76 -38.78
N LEU A 231 -48.80 -53.97 -39.10
CA LEU A 231 -48.99 -55.06 -38.12
C LEU A 231 -47.64 -55.59 -37.72
N GLY A 232 -47.49 -55.78 -36.38
CA GLY A 232 -46.38 -56.48 -35.80
C GLY A 232 -45.47 -55.61 -34.90
N VAL A 233 -44.46 -56.24 -34.39
CA VAL A 233 -43.36 -55.61 -33.60
C VAL A 233 -42.27 -55.21 -34.57
N SER A 234 -41.85 -53.97 -34.53
CA SER A 234 -40.69 -53.51 -35.25
C SER A 234 -39.60 -52.97 -34.29
N TYR A 235 -38.37 -53.27 -34.61
CA TYR A 235 -37.22 -52.76 -33.89
C TYR A 235 -36.15 -52.30 -34.89
N ASP A 236 -35.59 -51.11 -34.68
CA ASP A 236 -34.51 -50.50 -35.46
C ASP A 236 -33.48 -49.87 -34.50
N LEU A 237 -32.25 -50.07 -34.85
CA LEU A 237 -31.11 -49.54 -34.14
C LEU A 237 -30.27 -48.66 -35.06
N ARG A 238 -29.82 -47.52 -34.53
CA ARG A 238 -28.78 -46.73 -35.17
C ARG A 238 -27.67 -46.45 -34.14
N ALA A 239 -26.43 -46.64 -34.57
CA ALA A 239 -25.31 -46.38 -33.69
C ALA A 239 -24.17 -45.67 -34.41
N GLU A 240 -23.42 -44.87 -33.63
CA GLU A 240 -22.13 -44.33 -34.02
C GLU A 240 -21.05 -45.13 -33.26
N LEU A 241 -20.08 -45.63 -34.03
CA LEU A 241 -19.01 -46.52 -33.52
C LEU A 241 -17.65 -45.89 -33.71
N VAL A 242 -16.74 -46.15 -32.80
CA VAL A 242 -15.31 -45.90 -32.97
C VAL A 242 -14.54 -47.23 -32.88
N PRO A 243 -13.34 -47.35 -33.47
CA PRO A 243 -12.47 -48.52 -33.22
C PRO A 243 -12.24 -48.70 -31.71
N GLU A 244 -12.18 -49.95 -31.25
CA GLU A 244 -12.04 -50.26 -29.80
C GLU A 244 -10.80 -49.62 -29.17
N ASP A 245 -9.71 -49.47 -29.93
CA ASP A 245 -8.44 -48.91 -29.50
C ASP A 245 -8.46 -47.39 -29.31
N VAL A 246 -9.53 -46.71 -29.75
CA VAL A 246 -9.66 -45.28 -29.64
C VAL A 246 -10.13 -44.87 -28.24
N GLU A 247 -9.29 -44.10 -27.54
CA GLU A 247 -9.68 -43.45 -26.28
C GLU A 247 -10.54 -42.22 -26.59
N TRP A 248 -11.82 -42.45 -26.77
CA TRP A 248 -12.78 -41.43 -27.19
C TRP A 248 -13.14 -40.47 -26.03
N ARG A 249 -13.33 -39.20 -26.37
CA ARG A 249 -13.84 -38.17 -25.47
C ARG A 249 -14.95 -37.36 -26.15
N PRO A 250 -15.98 -36.93 -25.40
CA PRO A 250 -16.97 -36.01 -25.94
C PRO A 250 -16.35 -34.63 -26.22
N ALA A 251 -16.99 -33.85 -27.09
CA ALA A 251 -16.58 -32.48 -27.30
C ALA A 251 -16.86 -31.65 -26.05
N PRO A 252 -15.89 -30.80 -25.60
CA PRO A 252 -16.15 -29.86 -24.52
C PRO A 252 -17.34 -28.97 -24.83
N LEU A 253 -18.25 -28.81 -23.87
CA LEU A 253 -19.38 -27.90 -24.01
C LEU A 253 -18.94 -26.44 -23.79
N PRO A 254 -19.62 -25.48 -24.42
CA PRO A 254 -19.38 -24.07 -24.17
C PRO A 254 -19.54 -23.73 -22.68
N ARG A 255 -18.65 -22.90 -22.15
CA ARG A 255 -18.82 -22.34 -20.84
C ARG A 255 -19.77 -21.15 -20.88
N PRO A 256 -20.60 -20.94 -19.83
CA PRO A 256 -21.33 -19.69 -19.69
C PRO A 256 -20.32 -18.54 -19.54
N ARG A 257 -20.61 -17.42 -20.19
CA ARG A 257 -19.82 -16.20 -20.10
C ARG A 257 -20.61 -15.16 -19.34
N ILE A 258 -19.93 -14.49 -18.42
CA ILE A 258 -20.49 -13.33 -17.74
C ILE A 258 -20.07 -12.09 -18.51
N ASP A 259 -21.05 -11.43 -19.10
CA ASP A 259 -20.86 -10.24 -19.95
C ASP A 259 -21.01 -8.97 -19.08
N GLY A 260 -19.98 -8.64 -18.34
CA GLY A 260 -19.91 -7.42 -17.55
C GLY A 260 -19.73 -7.63 -16.04
N PRO A 261 -19.50 -6.54 -15.30
CA PRO A 261 -19.25 -6.58 -13.87
C PRO A 261 -20.50 -6.92 -13.06
N GLN A 262 -20.26 -7.48 -11.89
CA GLN A 262 -21.28 -7.76 -10.87
C GLN A 262 -20.94 -7.05 -9.57
N ILE A 263 -21.96 -6.80 -8.75
CA ILE A 263 -21.79 -6.27 -7.40
C ILE A 263 -21.68 -7.42 -6.41
N ALA A 264 -20.76 -7.29 -5.45
CA ALA A 264 -20.64 -8.22 -4.34
C ALA A 264 -20.29 -7.49 -3.03
N THR A 265 -20.51 -8.15 -1.91
CA THR A 265 -20.15 -7.62 -0.58
C THR A 265 -18.95 -8.40 -0.04
N VAL A 266 -17.94 -7.68 0.45
CA VAL A 266 -16.78 -8.31 1.09
C VAL A 266 -17.19 -8.99 2.39
N VAL A 267 -16.73 -10.22 2.59
CA VAL A 267 -17.06 -11.06 3.74
C VAL A 267 -15.80 -11.63 4.41
N GLY A 268 -15.98 -12.19 5.60
CA GLY A 268 -14.92 -12.83 6.37
C GLY A 268 -15.40 -13.33 7.72
N PRO A 269 -14.49 -13.74 8.63
CA PRO A 269 -14.82 -14.26 9.94
C PRO A 269 -15.61 -13.26 10.80
N ALA A 270 -16.48 -13.79 11.65
CA ALA A 270 -17.27 -12.98 12.57
C ALA A 270 -16.37 -12.15 13.51
N GLY A 271 -16.66 -10.86 13.67
CA GLY A 271 -15.91 -9.94 14.52
C GLY A 271 -14.62 -9.40 13.89
N GLU A 272 -14.35 -9.73 12.62
CA GLU A 272 -13.22 -9.19 11.86
C GLU A 272 -13.67 -8.01 10.97
N GLU A 273 -12.79 -7.06 10.73
CA GLU A 273 -13.01 -5.93 9.82
C GLU A 273 -12.25 -6.05 8.50
N ILE A 274 -11.10 -6.72 8.52
CA ILE A 274 -10.23 -6.88 7.34
C ILE A 274 -9.83 -8.35 7.26
N HIS A 275 -10.23 -9.02 6.17
CA HIS A 275 -9.87 -10.39 5.92
C HIS A 275 -9.24 -10.53 4.55
N CYS A 276 -7.95 -10.77 4.51
CA CYS A 276 -7.18 -10.94 3.29
C CYS A 276 -6.07 -11.97 3.46
N ASP A 277 -5.55 -12.46 2.34
CA ASP A 277 -4.37 -13.32 2.33
C ASP A 277 -3.07 -12.51 2.06
N GLU A 278 -1.96 -13.24 1.87
CA GLU A 278 -0.63 -12.67 1.61
C GLU A 278 -0.52 -11.82 0.33
N TRP A 279 -1.45 -11.99 -0.62
CA TRP A 279 -1.53 -11.18 -1.86
C TRP A 279 -2.59 -10.08 -1.80
N GLY A 280 -3.20 -9.83 -0.63
CA GLY A 280 -4.27 -8.85 -0.49
C GLY A 280 -5.57 -9.24 -1.18
N ARG A 281 -5.79 -10.55 -1.44
CA ARG A 281 -7.05 -11.08 -1.95
C ARG A 281 -8.11 -11.06 -0.88
N VAL A 282 -9.36 -10.90 -1.29
CA VAL A 282 -10.53 -10.88 -0.39
C VAL A 282 -11.53 -11.97 -0.77
N LYS A 283 -12.47 -12.22 0.11
CA LYS A 283 -13.64 -13.07 -0.15
C LYS A 283 -14.89 -12.21 -0.19
N VAL A 284 -15.83 -12.61 -1.01
CA VAL A 284 -17.06 -11.83 -1.21
C VAL A 284 -18.30 -12.73 -1.15
N GLN A 285 -19.45 -12.12 -0.96
CA GLN A 285 -20.77 -12.73 -1.12
C GLN A 285 -21.47 -12.08 -2.29
N PHE A 286 -21.82 -12.88 -3.29
CA PHE A 286 -22.63 -12.41 -4.41
C PHE A 286 -24.12 -12.40 -4.05
N PRO A 287 -24.92 -11.42 -4.53
CA PRO A 287 -26.35 -11.36 -4.26
C PRO A 287 -27.16 -12.54 -4.84
N TRP A 288 -26.67 -13.15 -5.92
CA TRP A 288 -27.30 -14.30 -6.55
C TRP A 288 -27.01 -15.63 -5.85
N ASP A 289 -25.98 -15.68 -5.00
CA ASP A 289 -25.62 -16.89 -4.27
C ASP A 289 -26.63 -17.14 -3.13
N ARG A 290 -27.55 -18.06 -3.39
CA ARG A 290 -28.66 -18.40 -2.47
C ARG A 290 -28.22 -19.23 -1.26
N GLU A 291 -27.06 -19.89 -1.35
CA GLU A 291 -26.51 -20.78 -0.32
C GLU A 291 -25.39 -20.12 0.48
N GLY A 292 -25.01 -18.90 0.11
CA GLY A 292 -23.94 -18.15 0.75
C GLY A 292 -24.21 -17.87 2.21
N ARG A 293 -23.20 -18.12 3.04
CA ARG A 293 -23.27 -17.95 4.50
C ARG A 293 -22.88 -16.57 4.96
N HIS A 294 -22.43 -15.70 4.08
CA HIS A 294 -21.88 -14.37 4.37
C HIS A 294 -20.67 -14.42 5.33
N ASP A 295 -19.81 -15.43 5.18
CA ASP A 295 -18.64 -15.70 5.99
C ASP A 295 -17.38 -15.93 5.12
N GLU A 296 -16.29 -16.35 5.74
CA GLU A 296 -15.01 -16.66 5.08
C GLU A 296 -15.07 -17.84 4.09
N PHE A 297 -16.18 -18.53 4.00
CA PHE A 297 -16.38 -19.66 3.09
C PHE A 297 -17.27 -19.33 1.89
N SER A 298 -17.75 -18.10 1.77
CA SER A 298 -18.69 -17.69 0.71
C SER A 298 -18.09 -17.80 -0.70
N THR A 299 -16.80 -17.47 -0.91
CA THR A 299 -16.11 -17.63 -2.20
C THR A 299 -14.66 -18.08 -2.03
N CYS A 300 -14.01 -18.34 -3.16
CA CYS A 300 -12.54 -18.41 -3.21
C CYS A 300 -11.90 -17.05 -2.87
N TRP A 301 -10.59 -17.03 -2.73
CA TRP A 301 -9.81 -15.80 -2.65
C TRP A 301 -9.79 -15.07 -3.99
N ILE A 302 -10.28 -13.82 -4.01
CA ILE A 302 -10.42 -12.99 -5.22
C ILE A 302 -9.39 -11.87 -5.18
N ARG A 303 -8.60 -11.74 -6.24
CA ARG A 303 -7.62 -10.65 -6.36
C ARG A 303 -8.31 -9.29 -6.42
N VAL A 304 -7.65 -8.27 -5.86
CA VAL A 304 -8.13 -6.89 -5.87
C VAL A 304 -7.21 -6.04 -6.73
N ALA A 305 -7.76 -5.39 -7.75
CA ALA A 305 -7.03 -4.40 -8.53
C ALA A 305 -6.65 -3.20 -7.65
N GLN A 306 -5.42 -2.74 -7.78
CA GLN A 306 -4.90 -1.54 -7.14
C GLN A 306 -4.55 -0.51 -8.20
N ASN A 307 -4.69 0.78 -7.90
CA ASN A 307 -4.39 1.84 -8.85
C ASN A 307 -2.91 1.87 -9.27
N TRP A 308 -2.04 1.34 -8.42
CA TRP A 308 -0.60 1.25 -8.65
C TRP A 308 -0.06 0.02 -7.92
N ALA A 309 0.59 -0.90 -8.63
CA ALA A 309 1.10 -2.15 -8.08
C ALA A 309 2.47 -2.48 -8.69
N GLY A 310 3.51 -2.39 -7.89
CA GLY A 310 4.87 -2.75 -8.24
C GLY A 310 5.46 -3.78 -7.28
N ALA A 311 6.75 -4.07 -7.39
CA ALA A 311 7.47 -4.96 -6.48
C ALA A 311 7.84 -4.18 -5.21
N ASP A 312 7.15 -4.45 -4.12
CA ASP A 312 7.29 -3.81 -2.80
C ASP A 312 6.99 -2.30 -2.75
N TRP A 313 6.28 -1.78 -3.76
CA TRP A 313 5.84 -0.38 -3.82
C TRP A 313 4.51 -0.23 -4.58
N GLY A 314 3.77 0.84 -4.31
CA GLY A 314 2.49 1.14 -4.94
C GLY A 314 1.41 1.58 -3.97
N HIS A 315 0.16 1.51 -4.41
CA HIS A 315 -1.02 1.81 -3.61
C HIS A 315 -1.62 0.52 -3.06
N MET A 316 -1.83 0.45 -1.75
CA MET A 316 -2.45 -0.70 -1.10
C MET A 316 -3.61 -0.24 -0.22
N ALA A 317 -4.83 -0.62 -0.63
CA ALA A 317 -6.04 -0.41 0.19
C ALA A 317 -6.92 -1.65 0.08
N ILE A 318 -6.92 -2.49 1.11
CA ILE A 318 -7.70 -3.73 1.15
C ILE A 318 -9.17 -3.39 1.39
N PRO A 319 -10.12 -3.91 0.58
CA PRO A 319 -11.55 -3.80 0.86
C PRO A 319 -11.89 -4.44 2.21
N ARG A 320 -12.69 -3.74 3.02
CA ARG A 320 -13.08 -4.23 4.34
C ARG A 320 -14.40 -5.00 4.28
N ILE A 321 -14.60 -5.90 5.23
CA ILE A 321 -15.86 -6.65 5.39
C ILE A 321 -17.03 -5.70 5.46
N GLY A 322 -18.08 -6.00 4.70
CA GLY A 322 -19.28 -5.18 4.55
C GLY A 322 -19.21 -4.12 3.44
N GLN A 323 -18.03 -3.86 2.84
CA GLN A 323 -17.93 -2.97 1.71
C GLN A 323 -18.46 -3.62 0.43
N GLU A 324 -19.06 -2.80 -0.43
CA GLU A 324 -19.50 -3.19 -1.75
C GLU A 324 -18.36 -3.06 -2.76
N VAL A 325 -18.17 -4.08 -3.57
CA VAL A 325 -17.14 -4.16 -4.59
C VAL A 325 -17.72 -4.48 -5.95
N ILE A 326 -17.05 -4.01 -6.99
CA ILE A 326 -17.32 -4.36 -8.38
C ILE A 326 -16.41 -5.53 -8.73
N VAL A 327 -17.01 -6.62 -9.20
CA VAL A 327 -16.31 -7.86 -9.58
C VAL A 327 -16.46 -8.07 -11.08
N ASP A 328 -15.36 -8.11 -11.78
CA ASP A 328 -15.25 -8.53 -13.18
C ASP A 328 -14.74 -9.98 -13.26
N TYR A 329 -14.75 -10.52 -14.46
CA TYR A 329 -14.36 -11.90 -14.73
C TYR A 329 -13.34 -11.97 -15.85
N LEU A 330 -12.18 -12.57 -15.59
CA LEU A 330 -11.13 -12.71 -16.59
C LEU A 330 -11.66 -13.56 -17.76
N ASP A 331 -11.61 -13.03 -18.98
CA ASP A 331 -12.16 -13.63 -20.20
C ASP A 331 -13.66 -14.00 -20.09
N GLY A 332 -14.40 -13.37 -19.19
CA GLY A 332 -15.80 -13.69 -18.91
C GLY A 332 -16.01 -15.03 -18.19
N ASP A 333 -14.94 -15.64 -17.65
CA ASP A 333 -15.01 -16.92 -16.96
C ASP A 333 -15.50 -16.77 -15.53
N CYS A 334 -16.70 -17.31 -15.25
CA CYS A 334 -17.31 -17.26 -13.91
C CYS A 334 -16.44 -17.84 -12.79
N ASP A 335 -15.48 -18.71 -13.12
CA ASP A 335 -14.54 -19.31 -12.18
C ASP A 335 -13.31 -18.42 -11.90
N GLN A 336 -13.20 -17.25 -12.55
CA GLN A 336 -12.06 -16.34 -12.45
C GLN A 336 -12.46 -14.90 -12.12
N PRO A 337 -13.10 -14.66 -10.98
CA PRO A 337 -13.47 -13.32 -10.54
C PRO A 337 -12.25 -12.48 -10.17
N ILE A 338 -12.35 -11.16 -10.39
CA ILE A 338 -11.39 -10.14 -9.95
C ILE A 338 -12.13 -8.89 -9.49
N VAL A 339 -11.79 -8.34 -8.32
CA VAL A 339 -12.33 -7.06 -7.86
C VAL A 339 -11.64 -5.93 -8.61
N THR A 340 -12.41 -5.13 -9.35
CA THR A 340 -11.93 -4.01 -10.18
C THR A 340 -12.27 -2.64 -9.60
N GLY A 341 -13.24 -2.56 -8.67
CA GLY A 341 -13.67 -1.30 -8.10
C GLY A 341 -14.45 -1.44 -6.79
N ARG A 342 -14.88 -0.29 -6.28
CA ARG A 342 -15.70 -0.15 -5.07
C ARG A 342 -16.77 0.89 -5.30
N THR A 343 -17.93 0.71 -4.66
CA THR A 343 -19.02 1.67 -4.69
C THR A 343 -19.51 1.99 -3.29
N TYR A 344 -20.11 3.17 -3.14
CA TYR A 344 -20.88 3.50 -1.95
C TYR A 344 -22.31 2.96 -2.09
N ARG A 345 -22.93 2.64 -0.96
CA ARG A 345 -24.32 2.20 -0.89
C ARG A 345 -25.01 2.82 0.33
N ALA A 346 -26.28 2.56 0.50
CA ALA A 346 -27.09 3.15 1.58
C ALA A 346 -26.51 2.93 2.98
N THR A 347 -25.86 1.77 3.23
CA THR A 347 -25.22 1.43 4.51
C THR A 347 -23.74 1.85 4.59
N ASN A 348 -23.09 2.14 3.48
CA ASN A 348 -21.70 2.58 3.39
C ASN A 348 -21.65 3.89 2.62
N ARG A 349 -21.96 4.99 3.29
CA ARG A 349 -22.06 6.33 2.69
C ARG A 349 -20.68 6.95 2.47
N PRO A 350 -20.58 7.93 1.53
CA PRO A 350 -19.37 8.74 1.37
C PRO A 350 -18.95 9.42 2.69
N PRO A 351 -17.64 9.76 2.85
CA PRO A 351 -17.10 10.38 4.06
C PRO A 351 -17.78 11.70 4.46
N TYR A 352 -18.38 12.40 3.50
CA TYR A 352 -19.09 13.64 3.69
C TYR A 352 -20.49 13.57 3.08
N ALA A 353 -21.43 14.30 3.69
CA ALA A 353 -22.81 14.36 3.20
C ALA A 353 -22.87 14.96 1.80
N LEU A 354 -23.45 14.23 0.86
CA LEU A 354 -23.70 14.69 -0.49
C LEU A 354 -25.19 15.07 -0.62
N PRO A 355 -25.54 16.09 -1.43
CA PRO A 355 -24.68 16.87 -2.33
C PRO A 355 -23.97 18.06 -1.70
N ASP A 356 -24.14 18.36 -0.40
CA ASP A 356 -23.68 19.58 0.26
C ASP A 356 -22.16 19.78 0.17
N HIS A 357 -21.40 18.68 0.26
CA HIS A 357 -19.95 18.69 0.21
C HIS A 357 -19.36 18.13 -1.09
N LYS A 358 -20.06 18.31 -2.22
CA LYS A 358 -19.64 17.80 -3.54
C LYS A 358 -18.30 18.35 -4.05
N ILE A 359 -17.85 19.47 -3.50
CA ILE A 359 -16.58 20.12 -3.86
C ILE A 359 -15.37 19.54 -3.13
N LEU A 360 -15.59 18.66 -2.13
CA LEU A 360 -14.52 18.04 -1.38
C LEU A 360 -14.02 16.78 -2.09
N SER A 361 -12.71 16.65 -2.20
CA SER A 361 -12.04 15.39 -2.57
C SER A 361 -11.27 14.88 -1.36
N THR A 362 -11.40 13.56 -1.04
CA THR A 362 -10.78 13.02 0.16
C THR A 362 -10.35 11.56 0.02
N ILE A 363 -9.24 11.23 0.71
CA ILE A 363 -8.87 9.85 1.06
C ILE A 363 -8.93 9.77 2.58
N LYS A 364 -9.99 9.14 3.10
CA LYS A 364 -10.21 9.01 4.54
C LYS A 364 -10.13 7.55 4.95
N SER A 365 -9.23 7.24 5.88
CA SER A 365 -9.11 5.91 6.48
C SER A 365 -10.09 5.72 7.65
N LYS A 366 -10.11 4.52 8.20
CA LYS A 366 -10.80 4.19 9.46
C LYS A 366 -9.86 3.36 10.31
N GLU A 367 -9.74 3.69 11.58
CA GLU A 367 -9.00 2.91 12.57
C GLU A 367 -9.51 1.47 12.62
N TYR A 368 -8.59 0.51 12.66
CA TYR A 368 -8.93 -0.90 12.82
C TYR A 368 -9.61 -1.14 14.17
N LYS A 369 -10.82 -1.70 14.13
CA LYS A 369 -11.70 -1.90 15.30
C LYS A 369 -11.94 -0.64 16.16
N GLY A 370 -11.74 0.54 15.59
CA GLY A 370 -11.97 1.83 16.24
C GLY A 370 -12.79 2.78 15.37
N SER A 371 -12.84 4.07 15.78
CA SER A 371 -13.64 5.11 15.11
C SER A 371 -12.80 6.25 14.53
N ARG A 372 -11.51 6.37 14.91
CA ARG A 372 -10.63 7.46 14.46
C ARG A 372 -10.23 7.28 13.00
N ALA A 373 -9.76 8.34 12.38
CA ALA A 373 -9.39 8.38 10.97
C ALA A 373 -8.06 9.11 10.75
N ASN A 374 -7.42 8.81 9.62
CA ASN A 374 -6.47 9.68 8.96
C ASN A 374 -7.09 10.15 7.65
N GLU A 375 -6.81 11.37 7.24
CA GLU A 375 -7.44 11.96 6.06
C GLU A 375 -6.48 12.85 5.27
N LEU A 376 -6.43 12.66 3.97
CA LEU A 376 -5.96 13.64 3.00
C LEU A 376 -7.19 14.28 2.37
N ARG A 377 -7.37 15.59 2.57
CA ARG A 377 -8.52 16.34 2.06
C ARG A 377 -8.09 17.51 1.19
N ILE A 378 -8.80 17.69 0.10
CA ILE A 378 -8.69 18.82 -0.82
C ILE A 378 -10.07 19.50 -0.85
N ASP A 379 -10.12 20.81 -0.66
CA ASP A 379 -11.33 21.61 -0.67
C ASP A 379 -11.20 22.68 -1.77
N ASP A 380 -11.99 22.54 -2.82
CA ASP A 380 -11.97 23.42 -3.99
C ASP A 380 -13.04 24.52 -3.92
N THR A 381 -13.42 24.96 -2.71
CA THR A 381 -14.36 26.08 -2.53
C THR A 381 -13.81 27.35 -3.20
N THR A 382 -14.63 27.99 -4.02
CA THR A 382 -14.26 29.20 -4.75
C THR A 382 -13.69 30.28 -3.81
N ALA A 383 -12.49 30.77 -4.13
CA ALA A 383 -11.73 31.75 -3.34
C ALA A 383 -11.31 31.25 -1.93
N GLN A 384 -11.50 29.95 -1.60
CA GLN A 384 -11.19 29.36 -0.30
C GLN A 384 -10.54 27.99 -0.45
N ILE A 385 -9.72 27.81 -1.48
CA ILE A 385 -9.05 26.52 -1.73
C ILE A 385 -8.14 26.15 -0.57
N SER A 386 -8.18 24.89 -0.18
CA SER A 386 -7.31 24.37 0.89
C SER A 386 -6.99 22.89 0.73
N ALA A 387 -5.87 22.49 1.32
CA ALA A 387 -5.49 21.09 1.44
C ALA A 387 -5.12 20.77 2.89
N ALA A 388 -5.43 19.56 3.34
CA ALA A 388 -5.10 19.12 4.69
C ALA A 388 -4.67 17.66 4.74
N LEU A 389 -3.62 17.38 5.51
CA LEU A 389 -3.25 16.04 5.95
C LEU A 389 -3.48 15.96 7.46
N MET A 390 -4.38 15.09 7.87
CA MET A 390 -4.90 15.06 9.24
C MET A 390 -4.83 13.67 9.84
N SER A 391 -4.67 13.62 11.17
CA SER A 391 -4.84 12.42 11.97
C SER A 391 -5.67 12.74 13.22
N ASP A 392 -6.69 11.92 13.51
CA ASP A 392 -7.48 12.07 14.73
C ASP A 392 -6.68 11.76 16.01
N HIS A 393 -5.48 11.18 15.87
CA HIS A 393 -4.58 10.99 17.00
C HIS A 393 -3.93 12.32 17.38
N GLY A 394 -4.25 12.85 18.58
CA GLY A 394 -3.76 14.13 19.06
C GLY A 394 -4.14 15.31 18.16
N ALA A 395 -5.22 15.22 17.38
CA ALA A 395 -5.67 16.25 16.44
C ALA A 395 -4.52 16.82 15.58
N SER A 396 -3.60 15.95 15.17
CA SER A 396 -2.40 16.35 14.41
C SER A 396 -2.76 16.67 12.96
N ALA A 397 -2.27 17.79 12.45
CA ALA A 397 -2.61 18.23 11.11
C ALA A 397 -1.57 19.16 10.47
N LEU A 398 -1.44 19.04 9.15
CA LEU A 398 -0.87 20.04 8.28
C LEU A 398 -2.00 20.61 7.41
N HIS A 399 -2.29 21.87 7.57
CA HIS A 399 -3.25 22.61 6.76
C HIS A 399 -2.53 23.60 5.84
N LEU A 400 -3.00 23.73 4.61
CA LEU A 400 -2.48 24.63 3.58
C LEU A 400 -3.61 25.45 2.94
N GLY A 401 -3.36 26.72 2.65
CA GLY A 401 -4.25 27.61 1.92
C GLY A 401 -5.21 28.39 2.80
N TYR A 402 -6.49 28.43 2.46
CA TYR A 402 -7.51 29.13 3.23
C TYR A 402 -7.96 28.27 4.42
N LEU A 403 -7.56 28.64 5.63
CA LEU A 403 -7.83 27.87 6.83
C LEU A 403 -9.23 28.14 7.37
N THR A 404 -9.99 27.10 7.63
CA THR A 404 -11.33 27.16 8.23
C THR A 404 -11.39 26.40 9.55
N HIS A 405 -12.42 26.69 10.35
CA HIS A 405 -12.75 25.83 11.49
C HIS A 405 -13.15 24.43 11.02
N PRO A 406 -12.92 23.36 11.85
CA PRO A 406 -13.30 22.01 11.49
C PRO A 406 -14.78 21.88 11.14
N ARG A 407 -15.09 21.06 10.13
CA ARG A 407 -16.48 20.71 9.75
C ARG A 407 -17.09 19.74 10.80
N PRO A 408 -18.42 19.77 11.04
CA PRO A 408 -19.46 20.41 10.23
C PRO A 408 -19.66 21.91 10.44
N GLU A 409 -19.07 22.52 11.44
CA GLU A 409 -19.18 23.97 11.70
C GLU A 409 -18.32 24.81 10.75
N GLY A 410 -17.67 24.14 9.79
CA GLY A 410 -16.71 24.72 8.88
C GLY A 410 -17.24 25.76 7.92
N GLY A 411 -16.31 26.53 7.37
CA GLY A 411 -16.54 27.68 6.49
C GLY A 411 -16.25 29.03 7.16
N LYS A 412 -16.22 29.10 8.49
CA LYS A 412 -15.74 30.32 9.17
C LYS A 412 -14.23 30.41 9.01
N PRO A 413 -13.72 31.56 8.50
CA PRO A 413 -12.29 31.76 8.31
C PRO A 413 -11.54 31.71 9.63
N ARG A 414 -10.35 31.12 9.61
CA ARG A 414 -9.41 31.00 10.73
C ARG A 414 -8.03 31.60 10.40
N GLY A 415 -7.79 31.86 9.12
CA GLY A 415 -6.55 32.45 8.60
C GLY A 415 -6.22 31.94 7.20
N GLU A 416 -5.08 32.38 6.69
CA GLU A 416 -4.54 31.98 5.39
C GLU A 416 -3.06 31.59 5.54
N GLY A 417 -2.57 30.68 4.71
CA GLY A 417 -1.19 30.22 4.72
C GLY A 417 -1.06 28.74 5.08
N PHE A 418 -0.21 28.40 6.04
CA PHE A 418 -0.10 27.03 6.54
C PHE A 418 -0.15 26.94 8.05
N GLU A 419 -0.64 25.82 8.56
CA GLU A 419 -0.60 25.49 9.98
C GLU A 419 -0.16 24.05 10.17
N LEU A 420 0.90 23.83 10.96
CA LEU A 420 1.32 22.54 11.48
C LEU A 420 0.98 22.49 12.97
N ARG A 421 0.09 21.59 13.35
CA ARG A 421 -0.41 21.50 14.74
C ARG A 421 -0.52 20.07 15.24
N THR A 422 -0.45 19.92 16.56
CA THR A 422 -0.77 18.68 17.29
C THR A 422 -1.13 19.06 18.74
N ASP A 423 -1.99 18.26 19.38
CA ASP A 423 -2.25 18.35 20.82
C ASP A 423 -1.23 17.52 21.63
N GLU A 424 -0.34 16.80 20.93
CA GLU A 424 0.75 16.01 21.49
C GLU A 424 2.10 16.74 21.34
N HIS A 425 3.21 16.04 21.40
CA HIS A 425 4.56 16.59 21.28
C HIS A 425 4.96 16.83 19.82
N GLY A 426 5.59 17.98 19.55
CA GLY A 426 6.12 18.32 18.23
C GLY A 426 7.65 18.38 18.21
N ALA A 427 8.27 17.99 17.12
CA ALA A 427 9.70 18.16 16.85
C ALA A 427 9.94 18.56 15.39
N VAL A 428 10.73 19.62 15.18
CA VAL A 428 11.22 20.01 13.86
C VAL A 428 12.74 19.79 13.85
N ARG A 429 13.24 18.93 12.98
CA ARG A 429 14.66 18.54 12.90
C ARG A 429 15.13 18.56 11.46
N ALA A 430 16.30 19.17 11.23
CA ALA A 430 16.98 19.16 9.95
C ALA A 430 18.48 18.91 10.16
N ALA A 431 19.01 17.81 9.61
CA ALA A 431 20.40 17.40 9.85
C ALA A 431 21.44 18.36 9.27
N LYS A 432 21.10 19.14 8.25
CA LYS A 432 22.03 20.05 7.54
C LYS A 432 21.83 21.53 7.90
N GLY A 433 20.78 21.87 8.64
CA GLY A 433 20.46 23.24 9.04
C GLY A 433 18.99 23.57 8.89
N LEU A 434 18.53 24.61 9.57
CA LEU A 434 17.16 25.08 9.60
C LEU A 434 17.10 26.60 9.48
N LEU A 435 16.33 27.09 8.53
CA LEU A 435 15.99 28.51 8.41
C LEU A 435 14.52 28.72 8.77
N LEU A 436 14.25 29.59 9.74
CA LEU A 436 12.93 30.14 10.04
C LEU A 436 12.94 31.63 9.75
N SER A 437 12.23 32.03 8.71
CA SER A 437 12.27 33.41 8.22
C SER A 437 10.87 33.91 7.88
N THR A 438 10.64 35.20 8.06
CA THR A 438 9.51 35.96 7.54
C THR A 438 9.92 36.92 6.43
N GLU A 439 11.12 36.78 5.88
CA GLU A 439 11.56 37.49 4.69
C GLU A 439 10.71 37.10 3.48
N GLU A 440 10.24 38.08 2.74
CA GLU A 440 9.34 37.88 1.61
C GLU A 440 10.05 37.20 0.44
N GLN A 441 9.51 36.04 0.00
CA GLN A 441 9.94 35.33 -1.20
C GLN A 441 8.72 34.96 -2.05
N LEU A 442 8.21 35.92 -2.80
CA LEU A 442 7.01 35.73 -3.61
C LEU A 442 7.24 34.64 -4.65
N ARG A 443 6.29 33.67 -4.74
CA ARG A 443 6.27 32.57 -5.71
C ARG A 443 7.55 31.72 -5.71
N ALA A 444 8.22 31.61 -4.55
CA ALA A 444 9.47 30.87 -4.42
C ALA A 444 10.56 31.30 -5.44
N GLY A 445 10.67 32.63 -5.67
CA GLY A 445 11.56 33.20 -6.68
C GLY A 445 13.06 33.14 -6.33
N ALA A 446 13.41 32.73 -5.10
CA ALA A 446 14.78 32.57 -4.64
C ALA A 446 15.03 31.10 -4.18
N GLY A 447 16.28 30.80 -3.81
CA GLY A 447 16.62 29.49 -3.23
C GLY A 447 15.85 29.26 -1.90
N HIS A 448 15.41 28.03 -1.62
CA HIS A 448 14.59 27.72 -0.42
C HIS A 448 15.29 28.03 0.91
N LEU A 449 16.64 28.15 0.94
CA LEU A 449 17.44 28.60 2.07
C LEU A 449 18.08 29.98 1.81
N ASP A 450 17.44 30.84 1.06
CA ASP A 450 17.91 32.23 0.87
C ASP A 450 17.89 32.97 2.22
N ARG A 451 19.04 33.50 2.59
CA ARG A 451 19.34 34.11 3.89
C ARG A 451 20.23 35.36 3.76
N GLY A 452 20.24 35.96 2.57
CA GLY A 452 21.07 37.11 2.30
C GLY A 452 20.94 38.21 3.35
N VAL A 453 19.72 38.51 3.79
CA VAL A 453 19.42 39.51 4.82
C VAL A 453 20.00 39.08 6.18
N VAL A 454 19.84 37.82 6.59
CA VAL A 454 20.40 37.29 7.84
C VAL A 454 21.92 37.44 7.86
N VAL A 455 22.58 37.06 6.78
CA VAL A 455 24.04 37.15 6.63
C VAL A 455 24.50 38.60 6.75
N GLN A 456 23.84 39.56 6.08
CA GLN A 456 24.16 40.97 6.16
C GLN A 456 24.03 41.54 7.58
N VAL A 457 22.98 41.14 8.32
CA VAL A 457 22.80 41.56 9.72
C VAL A 457 23.92 40.99 10.61
N LEU A 458 24.28 39.73 10.42
CA LEU A 458 25.38 39.09 11.17
C LEU A 458 26.74 39.71 10.85
N GLU A 459 26.99 40.06 9.60
CA GLU A 459 28.22 40.75 9.17
C GLU A 459 28.32 42.14 9.80
N ALA A 460 27.27 42.94 9.78
CA ALA A 460 27.24 44.25 10.41
C ALA A 460 27.39 44.17 11.95
N ALA A 461 26.86 43.15 12.57
CA ALA A 461 27.02 42.89 13.99
C ALA A 461 28.47 42.51 14.36
N LEU A 462 29.09 41.66 13.52
CA LEU A 462 30.50 41.26 13.69
C LEU A 462 31.44 42.44 13.52
N GLU A 463 31.22 43.29 12.51
CA GLU A 463 32.02 44.50 12.29
C GLU A 463 31.93 45.45 13.49
N LEU A 464 30.71 45.75 13.98
CA LEU A 464 30.51 46.59 15.16
C LEU A 464 31.19 46.00 16.42
N ALA A 465 31.12 44.69 16.63
CA ALA A 465 31.72 44.03 17.77
C ALA A 465 33.26 44.12 17.74
N ARG A 466 33.84 43.99 16.52
CA ARG A 466 35.30 44.17 16.32
C ARG A 466 35.73 45.61 16.58
N GLU A 467 35.10 46.58 15.93
CA GLU A 467 35.46 47.98 16.09
C GLU A 467 35.42 48.42 17.57
N LEU A 468 34.36 48.10 18.28
CA LEU A 468 34.24 48.46 19.72
C LEU A 468 35.19 47.64 20.61
N GLY A 469 35.44 46.37 20.29
CA GLY A 469 36.35 45.51 21.03
C GLY A 469 37.80 45.92 20.86
N ASP A 470 38.24 46.25 19.65
CA ASP A 470 39.59 46.76 19.35
C ASP A 470 39.84 48.11 20.03
N TYR A 471 38.86 49.03 19.90
CA TYR A 471 38.93 50.33 20.55
C TYR A 471 39.02 50.22 22.11
N ALA A 472 38.22 49.34 22.69
CA ALA A 472 38.31 49.08 24.14
C ALA A 472 39.71 48.55 24.54
N GLY A 473 40.24 47.60 23.73
CA GLY A 473 41.59 47.05 23.98
C GLY A 473 42.71 48.11 23.91
N GLU A 474 42.64 49.03 22.95
CA GLU A 474 43.60 50.15 22.82
C GLU A 474 43.54 51.11 24.01
N HIS A 475 42.40 51.15 24.72
CA HIS A 475 42.16 52.04 25.87
C HIS A 475 42.13 51.27 27.22
N GLN A 476 42.90 50.19 27.34
CA GLN A 476 43.01 49.38 28.57
C GLN A 476 41.70 48.69 29.00
N GLY A 477 40.69 48.62 28.16
CA GLY A 477 39.49 47.83 28.37
C GLY A 477 39.69 46.35 28.01
N VAL A 478 38.71 45.51 28.31
CA VAL A 478 38.72 44.13 27.88
C VAL A 478 38.27 44.05 26.43
N GLY A 479 39.13 43.52 25.54
CA GLY A 479 38.83 43.34 24.13
C GLY A 479 37.73 42.28 23.92
N HIS A 480 37.07 42.34 22.73
CA HIS A 480 36.06 41.36 22.33
C HIS A 480 36.73 40.26 21.45
N ASP A 481 36.52 39.00 21.79
CA ASP A 481 36.90 37.87 20.93
C ASP A 481 35.83 37.67 19.83
N ALA A 482 36.09 38.15 18.62
CA ALA A 482 35.18 38.07 17.48
C ALA A 482 35.25 36.74 16.72
N ALA A 483 36.20 35.84 17.03
CA ALA A 483 36.39 34.59 16.26
C ALA A 483 35.19 33.62 16.35
N PRO A 484 34.55 33.40 17.47
CA PRO A 484 33.37 32.56 17.58
C PRO A 484 32.18 33.11 16.77
N GLN A 485 31.93 34.41 16.84
CA GLN A 485 30.88 35.08 16.11
C GLN A 485 31.10 35.00 14.58
N GLN A 486 32.34 35.15 14.13
CA GLN A 486 32.73 34.95 12.73
C GLN A 486 32.47 33.50 12.30
N THR A 487 32.84 32.51 13.07
CA THR A 487 32.60 31.09 12.79
C THR A 487 31.12 30.78 12.63
N LEU A 488 30.25 31.33 13.48
CA LEU A 488 28.82 31.18 13.39
C LEU A 488 28.25 31.88 12.15
N GLN A 489 28.70 33.09 11.85
CA GLN A 489 28.28 33.85 10.65
C GLN A 489 28.65 33.08 9.37
N GLU A 490 29.86 32.51 9.29
CA GLU A 490 30.27 31.65 8.18
C GLU A 490 29.40 30.40 8.05
N ALA A 491 29.09 29.72 9.17
CA ALA A 491 28.20 28.57 9.19
C ALA A 491 26.79 28.91 8.65
N VAL A 492 26.23 30.06 9.05
CA VAL A 492 24.94 30.54 8.53
C VAL A 492 25.06 30.91 7.04
N ARG A 493 26.13 31.57 6.62
CA ARG A 493 26.38 31.86 5.21
C ARG A 493 26.44 30.60 4.35
N ASP A 494 27.03 29.52 4.87
CA ASP A 494 27.26 28.28 4.15
C ASP A 494 26.08 27.27 4.22
N LEU A 495 25.00 27.57 4.96
CA LEU A 495 23.81 26.71 5.06
C LEU A 495 23.19 26.29 3.72
N GLY A 496 23.35 27.09 2.68
CA GLY A 496 22.76 26.83 1.35
C GLY A 496 23.68 26.05 0.40
N HIS A 497 24.91 25.83 0.77
CA HIS A 497 25.84 25.08 -0.06
C HIS A 497 25.52 23.58 0.05
N GLY A 498 24.96 23.00 -0.99
CA GLY A 498 24.63 21.57 -1.06
C GLY A 498 23.18 21.24 -1.29
N ALA A 499 22.32 22.22 -1.51
CA ALA A 499 20.99 22.00 -2.05
C ALA A 499 21.11 21.89 -3.59
N ASN A 500 20.70 20.75 -4.17
CA ASN A 500 20.66 20.52 -5.62
C ASN A 500 22.00 20.64 -6.38
N ASP A 501 23.11 20.27 -5.75
CA ASP A 501 24.38 20.15 -6.44
C ASP A 501 24.32 18.93 -7.39
N GLU A 502 24.54 19.15 -8.70
CA GLU A 502 24.57 18.13 -9.74
C GLU A 502 25.60 17.01 -9.47
N SER A 503 26.63 17.28 -8.66
CA SER A 503 27.65 16.30 -8.29
C SER A 503 27.22 15.31 -7.19
N GLY A 504 26.07 15.52 -6.55
CA GLY A 504 25.60 14.71 -5.41
C GLY A 504 26.51 14.75 -4.17
N LYS A 505 27.56 15.56 -4.19
CA LYS A 505 28.45 15.82 -3.06
C LYS A 505 27.97 17.09 -2.35
N SER A 506 27.17 16.91 -1.34
CA SER A 506 26.86 17.98 -0.39
C SER A 506 28.14 18.40 0.33
N ASN A 507 28.78 19.46 -0.09
CA ASN A 507 29.71 20.22 0.72
C ASN A 507 28.90 21.08 1.71
N GLY A 508 28.01 20.43 2.50
CA GLY A 508 27.19 21.12 3.46
C GLY A 508 28.06 21.83 4.48
N GLY A 509 27.83 23.12 4.68
CA GLY A 509 28.38 23.87 5.79
C GLY A 509 28.02 23.23 7.14
N LYS A 510 28.59 23.71 8.22
CA LYS A 510 28.23 23.25 9.57
C LYS A 510 26.72 23.46 9.82
N PRO A 511 25.99 22.46 10.38
CA PRO A 511 24.57 22.64 10.67
C PRO A 511 24.33 23.80 11.63
N ALA A 512 23.50 24.74 11.23
CA ALA A 512 23.12 25.89 12.04
C ALA A 512 21.60 26.11 12.00
N ILE A 513 21.06 26.81 13.00
CA ILE A 513 19.70 27.32 13.00
C ILE A 513 19.77 28.83 12.87
N ALA A 514 19.14 29.38 11.85
CA ALA A 514 18.98 30.82 11.64
C ALA A 514 17.52 31.24 11.82
N LEU A 515 17.32 32.30 12.60
CA LEU A 515 16.02 32.94 12.82
C LEU A 515 16.07 34.36 12.30
N SER A 516 15.15 34.77 11.45
CA SER A 516 15.09 36.11 10.86
C SER A 516 13.66 36.63 10.75
N GLY A 517 13.49 37.93 10.98
CA GLY A 517 12.23 38.61 10.76
C GLY A 517 12.45 40.11 10.60
N PRO A 518 12.04 40.74 9.48
CA PRO A 518 12.21 42.17 9.21
C PRO A 518 11.64 43.09 10.30
N ALA A 519 10.54 42.71 10.92
CA ALA A 519 9.89 43.46 11.99
C ALA A 519 10.43 43.12 13.41
N GLY A 520 11.31 42.09 13.52
CA GLY A 520 11.88 41.64 14.76
C GLY A 520 11.50 40.23 15.19
N ILE A 521 12.13 39.74 16.26
CA ILE A 521 11.91 38.44 16.86
C ILE A 521 11.54 38.66 18.34
N ALA A 522 10.40 38.14 18.77
CA ALA A 522 9.99 38.15 20.18
C ALA A 522 10.03 36.73 20.76
N ALA A 523 10.76 36.56 21.87
CA ALA A 523 10.75 35.35 22.68
C ALA A 523 10.17 35.67 24.07
N ALA A 524 9.03 35.10 24.43
CA ALA A 524 8.33 35.34 25.66
C ALA A 524 7.80 34.05 26.28
N THR A 525 7.85 33.95 27.60
CA THR A 525 7.31 32.83 28.37
C THR A 525 6.79 33.31 29.72
N PRO A 526 5.67 32.76 30.25
CA PRO A 526 5.23 33.08 31.62
C PRO A 526 6.10 32.43 32.71
N ALA A 527 7.02 31.56 32.35
CA ALA A 527 7.93 30.84 33.27
C ALA A 527 9.37 31.33 33.12
N SER A 528 10.28 30.52 32.68
CA SER A 528 11.72 30.83 32.61
C SER A 528 12.23 30.71 31.19
N LEU A 529 13.08 31.67 30.78
CA LEU A 529 13.87 31.60 29.56
C LEU A 529 15.33 31.39 29.93
N THR A 530 15.94 30.33 29.41
CA THR A 530 17.38 30.03 29.62
C THR A 530 18.08 30.06 28.27
N LEU A 531 19.13 30.85 28.13
CA LEU A 531 20.07 30.82 27.02
C LEU A 531 21.38 30.22 27.50
N ALA A 532 21.80 29.12 26.90
CA ALA A 532 23.01 28.40 27.22
C ALA A 532 23.74 27.97 25.97
N ALA A 533 25.05 28.12 25.95
CA ALA A 533 25.92 27.64 24.89
C ALA A 533 27.10 26.88 25.48
N GLY A 534 27.62 25.88 24.77
CA GLY A 534 28.82 25.15 25.18
C GLY A 534 30.10 25.97 25.06
N GLU A 535 30.11 27.02 24.25
CA GLU A 535 31.26 27.87 24.01
C GLU A 535 30.95 29.35 24.30
N HIS A 536 30.19 30.05 23.44
CA HIS A 536 30.00 31.50 23.55
C HIS A 536 28.54 31.89 23.36
N VAL A 537 28.13 32.97 24.03
CA VAL A 537 26.88 33.69 23.80
C VAL A 537 27.21 35.13 23.47
N ASP A 538 27.05 35.52 22.22
CA ASP A 538 27.26 36.91 21.74
C ASP A 538 25.92 37.62 21.65
N SER A 539 25.84 38.83 22.17
CA SER A 539 24.67 39.70 22.07
C SER A 539 25.10 41.08 21.60
N VAL A 540 24.77 41.38 20.35
CA VAL A 540 25.17 42.63 19.68
C VAL A 540 23.94 43.38 19.22
N ALA A 541 23.82 44.66 19.56
CA ALA A 541 22.77 45.55 19.12
C ALA A 541 23.37 46.81 18.50
N ARG A 542 22.95 47.15 17.30
CA ARG A 542 23.45 48.35 16.62
C ARG A 542 23.05 49.65 17.32
N GLN A 543 21.96 49.65 18.08
CA GLN A 543 21.49 50.85 18.82
C GLN A 543 21.59 50.63 20.34
N ASN A 544 20.64 49.94 20.92
CA ASN A 544 20.55 49.84 22.38
C ASN A 544 20.39 48.39 22.81
N GLN A 545 21.12 48.00 23.86
CA GLN A 545 20.87 46.79 24.61
C GLN A 545 20.38 47.14 26.00
N GLN A 546 19.21 46.65 26.39
CA GLN A 546 18.59 46.94 27.67
C GLN A 546 18.37 45.68 28.47
N VAL A 547 18.85 45.64 29.72
CA VAL A 547 18.64 44.53 30.65
C VAL A 547 17.87 45.06 31.87
N THR A 548 16.67 44.53 32.09
CA THR A 548 15.83 44.91 33.23
C THR A 548 15.32 43.69 33.93
N ALA A 549 15.44 43.67 35.27
CA ALA A 549 14.94 42.60 36.10
C ALA A 549 14.12 43.15 37.26
N GLY A 550 12.99 42.54 37.58
CA GLY A 550 12.14 42.93 38.73
C GLY A 550 12.78 42.68 40.08
N GLN A 551 13.79 41.83 40.18
CA GLN A 551 14.47 41.53 41.42
C GLN A 551 16.00 41.69 41.33
N LYS A 552 16.69 40.83 40.62
CA LYS A 552 18.16 40.79 40.58
C LYS A 552 18.70 40.63 39.18
N VAL A 553 19.78 41.33 38.88
CA VAL A 553 20.70 41.03 37.78
C VAL A 553 21.99 40.55 38.42
N VAL A 554 22.49 39.39 38.02
CA VAL A 554 23.75 38.79 38.50
C VAL A 554 24.65 38.56 37.31
N ILE A 555 25.87 39.09 37.40
CA ILE A 555 26.91 38.91 36.36
C ILE A 555 28.13 38.30 37.07
N ASN A 556 28.47 37.07 36.68
CA ASN A 556 29.64 36.34 37.19
C ASN A 556 30.52 35.92 36.01
N ALA A 557 31.82 36.11 36.10
CA ALA A 557 32.80 35.65 35.12
C ALA A 557 33.90 34.84 35.81
N GLY A 558 34.44 33.86 35.12
CA GLY A 558 35.59 33.08 35.60
C GLY A 558 36.91 33.83 35.52
N SER A 559 37.01 34.82 34.61
CA SER A 559 38.18 35.68 34.43
C SER A 559 37.76 37.13 34.58
N ASP A 560 37.49 37.82 33.49
CA ASP A 560 37.37 39.29 33.49
C ASP A 560 35.93 39.75 33.24
N ILE A 561 35.58 40.90 33.80
CA ILE A 561 34.37 41.67 33.45
C ILE A 561 34.82 43.04 32.98
N GLY A 562 34.63 43.32 31.67
CA GLY A 562 34.90 44.63 31.08
C GLY A 562 33.61 45.45 30.98
N LEU A 563 33.61 46.70 31.45
CA LEU A 563 32.59 47.71 31.21
C LEU A 563 33.25 48.93 30.61
N PHE A 564 33.01 49.16 29.34
CA PHE A 564 33.61 50.22 28.57
C PHE A 564 32.56 51.08 27.86
N ALA A 565 32.68 52.41 27.94
CA ALA A 565 31.85 53.38 27.23
C ALA A 565 32.72 54.28 26.39
N GLN A 566 32.64 54.18 25.03
CA GLN A 566 33.50 54.97 24.13
C GLN A 566 33.17 56.48 24.17
N GLY A 567 31.96 56.89 24.20
CA GLY A 567 31.59 58.30 24.08
C GLY A 567 30.53 58.80 25.07
N GLY A 568 30.29 58.08 26.14
CA GLY A 568 29.23 58.38 27.12
C GLY A 568 29.66 58.20 28.54
N GLU A 569 28.74 58.17 29.46
CA GLU A 569 28.97 58.01 30.89
C GLU A 569 28.78 56.55 31.31
N LEU A 570 29.61 56.09 32.22
CA LEU A 570 29.37 54.88 33.01
C LEU A 570 28.81 55.28 34.37
N ARG A 571 27.53 55.03 34.63
CA ARG A 571 26.84 55.32 35.88
C ARG A 571 26.59 54.04 36.70
N GLN A 572 27.00 54.01 37.95
CA GLN A 572 26.66 52.98 38.90
C GLN A 572 25.99 53.63 40.13
N ILE A 573 24.72 53.40 40.31
CA ILE A 573 23.90 54.09 41.31
C ILE A 573 23.06 53.07 42.10
N THR A 574 23.11 53.14 43.44
CA THR A 574 22.16 52.49 44.34
C THR A 574 21.24 53.55 44.99
N HIS A 575 19.93 53.33 44.97
CA HIS A 575 18.98 54.29 45.52
C HIS A 575 18.83 54.17 47.04
N GLN A 576 18.67 52.93 47.56
CA GLN A 576 18.36 52.70 48.98
C GLN A 576 19.33 51.75 49.69
N GLY A 577 20.21 51.13 48.98
CA GLY A 577 21.15 50.17 49.57
C GLY A 577 22.60 50.62 49.50
N PRO A 578 23.50 49.96 50.15
CA PRO A 578 24.94 50.23 50.07
C PRO A 578 25.48 49.81 48.69
N MET A 579 26.48 50.55 48.22
CA MET A 579 27.31 50.14 47.06
C MET A 579 28.63 49.61 47.63
N LEU A 580 28.98 48.36 47.29
CA LEU A 580 30.25 47.76 47.69
C LEU A 580 31.16 47.59 46.48
N LEU A 581 32.33 48.21 46.49
CA LEU A 581 33.44 47.97 45.57
C LEU A 581 34.57 47.31 46.34
N GLN A 582 34.88 46.06 46.01
CA GLN A 582 35.87 45.28 46.80
C GLN A 582 36.76 44.43 45.89
N ALA A 583 38.04 44.59 45.98
CA ALA A 583 39.04 43.62 45.55
C ALA A 583 39.50 42.77 46.73
N GLN A 584 39.22 41.50 46.76
CA GLN A 584 39.47 40.63 47.90
C GLN A 584 40.97 40.29 48.12
N LYS A 585 41.73 40.24 47.02
CA LYS A 585 43.14 39.80 47.09
C LYS A 585 44.13 40.76 46.43
N ASN A 586 43.68 41.66 45.57
CA ASN A 586 44.51 42.63 44.85
C ASN A 586 44.01 44.06 45.06
N ASP A 587 44.50 44.98 44.29
CA ASP A 587 44.29 46.43 44.42
C ASP A 587 43.00 46.91 43.79
N ILE A 588 42.46 48.00 44.27
CA ILE A 588 41.49 48.87 43.59
C ILE A 588 42.26 50.09 43.08
N ARG A 589 42.23 50.34 41.81
CA ARG A 589 42.85 51.52 41.18
C ARG A 589 41.75 52.42 40.62
N LEU A 590 41.74 53.67 41.02
CA LEU A 590 40.85 54.71 40.53
C LEU A 590 41.68 55.80 39.90
N GLU A 591 41.47 56.00 38.59
CA GLU A 591 42.23 57.00 37.81
C GLU A 591 41.28 57.90 37.04
N ALA A 592 41.55 59.19 36.96
CA ALA A 592 40.90 60.15 36.09
C ALA A 592 41.91 61.14 35.56
N GLU A 593 41.82 61.49 34.29
CA GLU A 593 42.66 62.51 33.68
C GLU A 593 42.47 63.90 34.34
N GLN A 594 41.22 64.23 34.71
CA GLN A 594 40.92 65.57 35.30
C GLN A 594 40.77 65.51 36.79
N SER A 595 39.76 64.86 37.37
CA SER A 595 39.52 64.86 38.83
C SER A 595 38.82 63.58 39.31
N VAL A 596 39.19 63.19 40.55
CA VAL A 596 38.46 62.20 41.31
C VAL A 596 37.84 62.94 42.49
N GLU A 597 36.50 62.92 42.60
CA GLU A 597 35.80 63.54 43.71
C GLU A 597 35.20 62.45 44.66
N VAL A 598 35.48 62.50 45.94
CA VAL A 598 34.92 61.62 46.95
C VAL A 598 34.22 62.47 47.99
N SER A 599 32.91 62.37 48.11
CA SER A 599 32.15 63.14 49.07
C SER A 599 31.08 62.32 49.79
N ALA A 600 30.84 62.67 51.06
CA ALA A 600 29.72 62.17 51.85
C ALA A 600 28.89 63.36 52.35
N SER A 601 27.65 63.50 51.87
CA SER A 601 26.84 64.68 52.16
C SER A 601 26.28 64.76 53.58
N GLN A 602 26.15 63.63 54.26
CA GLN A 602 25.53 63.62 55.61
C GLN A 602 26.41 63.10 56.73
N GLN A 603 27.37 62.23 56.42
CA GLN A 603 28.21 61.61 57.45
C GLN A 603 29.70 61.86 57.14
N HIS A 604 30.49 60.84 57.10
CA HIS A 604 31.97 60.96 57.04
C HIS A 604 32.55 60.11 55.90
N VAL A 605 33.71 60.53 55.41
CA VAL A 605 34.57 59.70 54.57
C VAL A 605 35.64 59.08 55.50
N LEU A 606 35.62 57.77 55.61
CA LEU A 606 36.63 57.03 56.45
C LEU A 606 37.65 56.36 55.50
N VAL A 607 38.92 56.74 55.67
CA VAL A 607 40.00 56.12 54.88
C VAL A 607 40.92 55.43 55.89
N THR A 608 41.11 54.12 55.78
CA THR A 608 41.94 53.36 56.71
C THR A 608 42.90 52.46 55.91
N ALA A 609 44.11 52.30 56.42
CA ALA A 609 45.10 51.38 55.91
C ALA A 609 45.87 50.72 57.04
N LYS A 610 46.31 49.49 56.87
CA LYS A 610 47.11 48.76 57.87
C LYS A 610 48.50 49.31 57.94
N GLU A 611 49.13 49.71 56.83
CA GLU A 611 50.52 50.10 56.80
C GLU A 611 50.69 51.63 56.76
N HIS A 612 50.18 52.29 55.72
CA HIS A 612 50.24 53.75 55.61
C HIS A 612 49.16 54.32 54.71
N ILE A 613 48.87 55.58 54.87
CA ILE A 613 48.05 56.37 53.93
C ILE A 613 48.96 57.54 53.47
N THR A 614 49.10 57.69 52.15
CA THR A 614 49.86 58.82 51.62
C THR A 614 48.95 59.63 50.71
N LEU A 615 48.83 60.92 50.94
CA LEU A 615 48.19 61.92 50.06
C LEU A 615 49.34 62.76 49.45
N MET A 616 49.42 62.78 48.13
CA MET A 616 50.50 63.45 47.44
C MET A 616 49.97 64.44 46.39
N CYS A 617 50.49 65.64 46.29
CA CYS A 617 50.17 66.63 45.28
C CYS A 617 51.36 67.57 45.03
N GLY A 618 51.83 67.70 43.80
CA GLY A 618 52.93 68.65 43.44
C GLY A 618 54.22 68.53 44.25
N GLY A 619 54.56 67.35 44.68
CA GLY A 619 55.72 67.07 45.52
C GLY A 619 55.51 67.29 47.04
N ALA A 620 54.37 67.85 47.45
CA ALA A 620 53.91 67.84 48.79
C ALA A 620 53.19 66.54 49.14
N TYR A 621 53.44 65.98 50.33
CA TYR A 621 52.78 64.76 50.79
C TYR A 621 52.38 64.83 52.29
N LEU A 622 51.34 64.11 52.62
CA LEU A 622 50.89 63.75 53.92
C LEU A 622 50.92 62.23 54.09
N THR A 623 51.73 61.70 54.95
CA THR A 623 51.80 60.28 55.21
C THR A 623 51.42 59.98 56.67
N LEU A 624 50.43 59.06 56.82
CA LEU A 624 50.08 58.48 58.15
C LEU A 624 50.72 57.09 58.21
N LYS A 625 51.69 56.88 59.05
CA LYS A 625 52.45 55.63 59.16
C LYS A 625 52.92 55.35 60.60
N GLY A 626 52.66 54.12 61.08
CA GLY A 626 53.18 53.66 62.42
C GLY A 626 52.79 54.57 63.59
N GLY A 627 51.62 55.19 63.57
CA GLY A 627 51.13 56.10 64.57
C GLY A 627 51.64 57.54 64.40
N ASN A 628 52.46 57.84 63.38
CA ASN A 628 52.99 59.16 63.11
C ASN A 628 52.29 59.84 61.93
N ILE A 629 52.28 61.17 61.95
CA ILE A 629 51.88 62.01 60.82
C ILE A 629 53.12 62.69 60.28
N GLU A 630 53.46 62.41 59.00
CA GLU A 630 54.60 63.07 58.38
C GLU A 630 54.05 64.02 57.26
N LEU A 631 54.57 65.23 57.30
CA LEU A 631 54.30 66.28 56.32
C LEU A 631 55.60 66.64 55.63
N GLY A 632 55.71 66.42 54.31
CA GLY A 632 56.86 66.80 53.54
C GLY A 632 56.45 67.70 52.38
N MET A 633 57.23 68.76 52.08
CA MET A 633 56.90 69.68 51.02
C MET A 633 58.13 70.48 50.59
N PRO A 634 58.29 70.80 49.29
CA PRO A 634 59.32 71.67 48.77
C PRO A 634 59.07 73.17 49.07
N GLY A 635 57.83 73.54 49.43
CA GLY A 635 57.42 74.93 49.69
C GLY A 635 57.10 75.18 51.18
N ASN A 636 56.34 76.24 51.48
CA ASN A 636 56.01 76.63 52.85
C ASN A 636 54.88 75.83 53.45
N PHE A 637 54.96 75.44 54.67
CA PHE A 637 53.89 74.88 55.46
C PHE A 637 53.06 76.05 56.11
N VAL A 638 51.84 76.21 55.68
CA VAL A 638 50.97 77.27 56.17
C VAL A 638 49.77 76.69 56.87
N VAL A 639 49.62 76.89 58.16
CA VAL A 639 48.47 76.50 58.93
C VAL A 639 47.58 77.71 59.17
N LYS A 640 46.35 77.68 58.65
CA LYS A 640 45.34 78.69 58.94
C LYS A 640 44.30 78.06 59.88
N ALA A 641 44.26 78.48 61.12
CA ALA A 641 43.34 77.98 62.10
C ALA A 641 42.86 79.14 63.02
N ALA A 642 41.64 79.13 63.49
CA ALA A 642 41.13 80.09 64.42
C ALA A 642 41.80 79.96 65.80
N LYS A 643 42.30 78.77 66.14
CA LYS A 643 43.12 78.47 67.37
C LYS A 643 44.07 77.36 67.00
N HIS A 644 45.28 77.50 67.34
CA HIS A 644 46.35 76.50 67.24
C HIS A 644 46.86 76.14 68.62
N SER A 645 46.91 74.85 68.99
CA SER A 645 47.46 74.37 70.23
C SER A 645 48.25 73.08 69.99
N HIS A 646 49.45 73.00 70.55
CA HIS A 646 50.24 71.79 70.71
C HIS A 646 50.03 71.25 72.10
N VAL A 647 49.56 70.00 72.19
CA VAL A 647 49.45 69.28 73.44
C VAL A 647 50.42 68.10 73.38
N GLY A 648 51.38 68.05 74.32
CA GLY A 648 52.32 66.97 74.36
C GLY A 648 51.76 65.70 74.99
#